data_62b34b90797c4627c7519ad29d7175d1
#
_entry.id   62b34b90797c4627c7519ad29d7175d1
#
_cell.length_a   1.000
_cell.length_b   1.000
_cell.length_c   1.000
_cell.angle_alpha   90.00
_cell.angle_beta   90.00
_cell.angle_gamma   90.00
#
_symmetry.space_group_name_H-M   'P 1'
#
loop_
_entity.id
_entity.type
_entity.pdbx_description
1 polymer ?
#
loop_
_entity_poly.entity_id
_entity_poly.type
_entity_poly.pdbx_seq_one_letter_code
_entity_poly.pdbx_strand_id
1 'polypeptide(L)'
;MDLTGLDTSSTSNPRRTRTGRRAWAATVAAGVVAAGLLSGPAASARPAPDPSLTTMSITSPPGGANVRVLLFYGSAAGGEESPLVNAGIAAIERIGQTGPENQRFTVTSTGDASVFTNDKKLSRFNTIVFLTGGGDVLDPEQEAGLEAYMEAGGGFVGLHDAARAEPYSDWFTGLIGARPAAGQATVQRATVEVGDRVHPATRSLPPEWKRPDKWLNWVKNPSGDVHTVARVRESTYRPGAGANGWDHPVSWCRDYDGGRSFYTGMGGTVSSYDETDFREHLRGALLWTTRLVRADCKATITGNYKAERLTKPNQPGRNDQIGEPHGLVTAPDGRVFYIGRGGADASQPVVTDWNDPAVGKGRGEIHVYDPKTKEVTLAGALTVFGNKGGGDELTKVEEGLLGIELDPEFARNGWVYLHWTPHSGIDRDKRMAERRVSRFTLDHATDKLDLSSEKVLLKWPVQIHSCCHAGGGMAWDSKGNLYIATGDNNSSGFSGGYSGNNPEPNYKGVSFADARRTAGNTNNLNGKILRIHPEPDGTYTLPEGNLFTGKETDEGGGKTRGEIYVMGVRNPARISVDPETDILYAGWVGPDAGAPSATWGPAKYDTFAVITKASNRGWPYCMGNKQPYRDRNLPDPSKPLGWYDCDHPKNESPNNDGLVNLPPVTGSNIWYAPQGGGPDFPRDENGVPSYKQDEATYRLPWLKGGGQAAMNGPVYRYDDAGSSDVKWPAYWDGKWFVGDFYDADQPRNAVLMDPRTQGDGGLPVHSESLKKIVPVGNDGIKNLMGWTFGPDGALYVLDYGRGFFTSDARSALWRVTYTGGGPTPAADRLARGTQ
;
A
#
# COMPACT_ATOMS: atom_id res chain seq x y z
N MET A 1 -15.38 -30.71 46.49
CA MET A 1 -16.83 -30.99 46.56
C MET A 1 -17.29 -31.23 45.15
N ASP A 2 -17.59 -32.48 44.89
CA ASP A 2 -18.17 -32.97 43.66
C ASP A 2 -19.45 -32.28 43.29
N LEU A 3 -19.71 -32.11 42.02
CA LEU A 3 -20.99 -32.35 41.39
C LEU A 3 -20.80 -32.67 39.91
N THR A 4 -20.85 -33.97 39.68
CA THR A 4 -21.09 -34.67 38.43
C THR A 4 -22.55 -34.52 37.98
N GLY A 5 -22.79 -34.55 36.68
CA GLY A 5 -23.90 -35.31 36.14
C GLY A 5 -24.93 -34.59 35.31
N LEU A 6 -25.02 -35.03 34.07
CA LEU A 6 -26.17 -35.53 33.27
C LEU A 6 -26.00 -35.06 31.84
N ASP A 7 -25.62 -35.84 30.94
CA ASP A 7 -26.04 -37.12 30.30
C ASP A 7 -27.29 -36.98 29.41
N THR A 8 -27.05 -37.30 28.17
CA THR A 8 -27.77 -38.07 27.13
C THR A 8 -29.07 -37.56 26.53
N SER A 9 -29.12 -37.49 25.19
CA SER A 9 -29.65 -38.56 24.31
C SER A 9 -29.68 -38.06 22.87
N SER A 10 -28.96 -38.59 21.94
CA SER A 10 -29.20 -39.78 21.08
C SER A 10 -30.50 -39.75 20.28
N THR A 11 -30.37 -39.69 18.95
CA THR A 11 -30.95 -40.61 17.97
C THR A 11 -30.51 -40.19 16.58
N SER A 12 -29.78 -40.93 15.91
CA SER A 12 -29.91 -42.11 15.06
C SER A 12 -29.92 -41.79 13.57
N ASN A 13 -28.86 -42.26 12.94
CA ASN A 13 -28.68 -42.43 11.51
C ASN A 13 -29.57 -43.55 10.96
N PRO A 14 -29.94 -43.58 9.68
CA PRO A 14 -29.70 -44.85 9.00
C PRO A 14 -28.95 -44.71 7.67
N ARG A 15 -28.02 -45.62 7.52
CA ARG A 15 -27.35 -46.02 6.29
C ARG A 15 -28.30 -46.48 5.20
N ARG A 16 -28.01 -46.23 3.93
CA ARG A 16 -28.29 -47.10 2.79
C ARG A 16 -27.14 -47.07 1.79
N THR A 17 -26.46 -48.10 1.76
CA THR A 17 -25.95 -49.14 0.82
C THR A 17 -25.78 -48.78 -0.64
N ARG A 18 -24.56 -49.16 -1.10
CA ARG A 18 -24.05 -49.28 -2.48
C ARG A 18 -24.90 -50.17 -3.35
N THR A 19 -25.01 -49.82 -4.65
CA THR A 19 -24.91 -50.66 -5.88
C THR A 19 -25.08 -49.69 -7.01
N GLY A 20 -24.48 -49.72 -8.18
CA GLY A 20 -23.74 -50.63 -8.94
C GLY A 20 -23.38 -49.96 -10.27
N ARG A 21 -22.19 -50.26 -10.78
CA ARG A 21 -21.72 -49.86 -12.10
C ARG A 21 -22.63 -50.31 -13.23
N ARG A 22 -22.96 -49.50 -14.20
CA ARG A 22 -23.14 -49.94 -15.60
C ARG A 22 -22.61 -48.87 -16.56
N ALA A 23 -21.65 -49.29 -17.36
CA ALA A 23 -21.18 -48.61 -18.56
C ALA A 23 -22.25 -48.74 -19.66
N TRP A 24 -22.49 -47.65 -20.36
CA TRP A 24 -23.17 -47.69 -21.70
C TRP A 24 -22.33 -46.91 -22.67
N ALA A 25 -21.85 -47.64 -23.67
CA ALA A 25 -21.35 -47.12 -24.91
C ALA A 25 -22.53 -46.57 -25.71
N ALA A 26 -22.44 -45.39 -26.24
CA ALA A 26 -23.39 -44.84 -27.17
C ALA A 26 -22.70 -44.50 -28.51
N THR A 27 -23.16 -45.15 -29.49
CA THR A 27 -22.84 -45.09 -30.89
C THR A 27 -23.15 -43.71 -31.48
N VAL A 28 -22.23 -43.20 -32.29
CA VAL A 28 -22.40 -42.00 -33.11
C VAL A 28 -23.39 -42.25 -34.22
N ALA A 29 -24.49 -41.52 -34.23
CA ALA A 29 -25.34 -41.39 -35.39
C ALA A 29 -25.27 -39.93 -35.91
N ALA A 30 -24.74 -39.76 -37.11
CA ALA A 30 -24.70 -38.48 -37.78
C ALA A 30 -26.11 -38.11 -38.28
N GLY A 31 -26.68 -37.06 -37.68
CA GLY A 31 -27.91 -36.41 -38.19
C GLY A 31 -27.55 -35.02 -38.76
N VAL A 32 -27.67 -34.88 -40.05
CA VAL A 32 -27.58 -33.59 -40.73
C VAL A 32 -28.83 -32.81 -40.39
N VAL A 33 -28.71 -31.75 -39.62
CA VAL A 33 -29.74 -30.73 -39.46
C VAL A 33 -29.28 -29.48 -40.23
N ALA A 34 -29.98 -29.14 -41.25
CA ALA A 34 -29.83 -27.89 -41.98
C ALA A 34 -30.26 -26.73 -41.06
N ALA A 35 -29.31 -25.98 -40.55
CA ALA A 35 -29.55 -24.72 -39.84
C ALA A 35 -29.58 -23.60 -40.88
N GLY A 36 -30.73 -22.94 -41.02
CA GLY A 36 -30.89 -21.72 -41.81
C GLY A 36 -30.00 -20.62 -41.29
N LEU A 37 -29.15 -20.13 -42.14
CA LEU A 37 -28.33 -18.94 -41.92
C LEU A 37 -29.25 -17.70 -41.87
N LEU A 38 -29.54 -17.19 -40.71
CA LEU A 38 -29.91 -15.80 -40.55
C LEU A 38 -28.61 -14.98 -40.70
N SER A 39 -28.46 -14.38 -41.86
CA SER A 39 -27.45 -13.38 -42.16
C SER A 39 -27.66 -12.16 -41.27
N GLY A 40 -26.91 -12.06 -40.17
CA GLY A 40 -26.64 -10.79 -39.52
C GLY A 40 -25.81 -9.91 -40.47
N PRO A 41 -25.86 -8.59 -40.36
CA PRO A 41 -25.06 -7.73 -41.21
C PRO A 41 -23.57 -8.10 -41.07
N ALA A 42 -22.97 -8.39 -42.21
CA ALA A 42 -21.55 -8.66 -42.30
C ALA A 42 -20.80 -7.48 -41.72
N ALA A 43 -19.95 -7.71 -40.70
CA ALA A 43 -18.96 -6.73 -40.34
C ALA A 43 -18.19 -6.40 -41.63
N SER A 44 -18.27 -5.15 -42.07
CA SER A 44 -17.53 -4.67 -43.23
C SER A 44 -16.06 -4.93 -42.99
N ALA A 45 -15.44 -5.74 -43.85
CA ALA A 45 -14.01 -5.94 -43.80
C ALA A 45 -13.33 -4.56 -43.87
N ARG A 46 -12.50 -4.23 -42.91
CA ARG A 46 -11.68 -3.01 -42.89
C ARG A 46 -10.97 -2.90 -44.23
N PRO A 47 -11.11 -1.82 -45.01
CA PRO A 47 -10.32 -1.63 -46.19
C PRO A 47 -8.83 -1.68 -45.80
N ALA A 48 -8.03 -2.33 -46.63
CA ALA A 48 -6.58 -2.34 -46.42
C ALA A 48 -6.09 -0.88 -46.46
N PRO A 49 -5.20 -0.47 -45.52
CA PRO A 49 -4.71 0.89 -45.48
C PRO A 49 -4.07 1.24 -46.80
N ASP A 50 -4.38 2.44 -47.32
CA ASP A 50 -3.80 2.95 -48.54
C ASP A 50 -2.26 3.03 -48.38
N PRO A 51 -1.48 2.35 -49.28
CA PRO A 51 -0.01 2.38 -49.17
C PRO A 51 0.59 3.79 -49.26
N SER A 52 -0.18 4.78 -49.73
CA SER A 52 0.26 6.19 -49.77
C SER A 52 0.29 6.88 -48.40
N LEU A 53 -0.45 6.36 -47.39
CA LEU A 53 -0.51 6.90 -46.02
C LEU A 53 0.70 6.48 -45.15
N THR A 54 1.48 5.50 -45.60
CA THR A 54 2.64 4.98 -44.83
C THR A 54 3.86 5.88 -44.77
N THR A 55 3.81 7.08 -45.33
CA THR A 55 4.92 8.05 -45.35
C THR A 55 4.74 9.22 -44.36
N MET A 56 3.60 9.29 -43.63
CA MET A 56 3.41 10.32 -42.64
C MET A 56 4.27 10.02 -41.40
N SER A 57 5.20 10.93 -41.06
CA SER A 57 5.99 10.85 -39.83
C SER A 57 5.90 12.18 -39.11
N ILE A 58 5.36 12.13 -37.88
CA ILE A 58 5.24 13.32 -37.02
C ILE A 58 6.40 13.29 -36.04
N THR A 59 7.47 14.01 -36.38
CA THR A 59 8.66 14.17 -35.55
C THR A 59 8.54 15.42 -34.70
N SER A 60 8.93 15.31 -33.44
CA SER A 60 9.10 16.50 -32.59
C SER A 60 10.28 17.34 -33.08
N PRO A 61 10.11 18.63 -33.36
CA PRO A 61 11.24 19.47 -33.73
C PRO A 61 12.20 19.56 -32.55
N PRO A 62 13.51 19.42 -32.77
CA PRO A 62 14.51 19.70 -31.75
C PRO A 62 14.39 21.16 -31.27
N GLY A 63 14.22 21.35 -29.96
CA GLY A 63 14.24 22.68 -29.34
C GLY A 63 12.95 23.50 -29.41
N GLY A 64 11.77 22.90 -29.63
CA GLY A 64 10.47 23.59 -29.49
C GLY A 64 10.12 24.61 -30.59
N ALA A 65 11.00 24.88 -31.54
CA ALA A 65 10.72 25.76 -32.68
C ALA A 65 9.62 25.16 -33.59
N ASN A 66 8.50 25.87 -33.80
CA ASN A 66 7.41 25.51 -34.71
C ASN A 66 6.46 24.38 -34.27
N VAL A 67 6.28 24.14 -32.98
CA VAL A 67 5.22 23.23 -32.51
C VAL A 67 3.84 23.83 -32.84
N ARG A 68 2.98 23.02 -33.44
CA ARG A 68 1.65 23.44 -33.90
C ARG A 68 0.58 22.51 -33.32
N VAL A 69 -0.51 23.13 -32.85
CA VAL A 69 -1.69 22.48 -32.31
C VAL A 69 -2.88 22.79 -33.24
N LEU A 70 -3.59 21.76 -33.67
CA LEU A 70 -4.89 21.89 -34.32
C LEU A 70 -5.98 21.79 -33.25
N LEU A 71 -6.83 22.77 -33.14
CA LEU A 71 -8.03 22.70 -32.30
C LEU A 71 -9.25 22.50 -33.21
N PHE A 72 -9.89 21.35 -33.10
CA PHE A 72 -11.08 21.00 -33.87
C PHE A 72 -12.33 21.12 -32.99
N TYR A 73 -13.34 21.89 -33.46
CA TYR A 73 -14.60 22.13 -32.77
C TYR A 73 -15.84 21.80 -33.59
N GLY A 74 -15.71 20.96 -34.64
CA GLY A 74 -16.83 20.49 -35.43
C GLY A 74 -17.94 19.86 -34.59
N SER A 75 -19.16 19.98 -35.05
CA SER A 75 -20.32 19.33 -34.44
C SER A 75 -21.22 18.71 -35.50
N ALA A 76 -21.92 17.63 -35.15
CA ALA A 76 -22.89 16.96 -36.03
C ALA A 76 -24.07 17.88 -36.43
N ALA A 77 -24.29 18.99 -35.70
CA ALA A 77 -25.34 19.97 -35.98
C ALA A 77 -24.93 21.16 -36.86
N GLY A 78 -23.67 21.14 -37.39
CA GLY A 78 -23.09 22.30 -38.07
C GLY A 78 -22.48 23.29 -37.07
N GLY A 79 -21.14 23.31 -36.98
CA GLY A 79 -20.40 23.96 -35.94
C GLY A 79 -20.50 25.46 -35.86
N GLU A 80 -21.48 26.00 -35.13
CA GLU A 80 -21.43 27.35 -34.67
C GLU A 80 -20.53 27.45 -33.43
N GLU A 81 -19.70 28.50 -33.36
CA GLU A 81 -18.86 28.80 -32.21
C GLU A 81 -19.73 29.09 -31.00
N SER A 82 -19.76 28.16 -30.06
CA SER A 82 -20.46 28.35 -28.78
C SER A 82 -19.60 29.14 -27.79
N PRO A 83 -20.16 29.79 -26.76
CA PRO A 83 -19.37 30.46 -25.71
C PRO A 83 -18.35 29.51 -25.07
N LEU A 84 -18.63 28.20 -24.98
CA LEU A 84 -17.72 27.17 -24.46
C LEU A 84 -16.55 26.99 -25.40
N VAL A 85 -16.81 26.86 -26.70
CA VAL A 85 -15.76 26.70 -27.74
C VAL A 85 -14.85 27.90 -27.76
N ASN A 86 -15.42 29.14 -27.75
CA ASN A 86 -14.64 30.37 -27.77
C ASN A 86 -13.76 30.51 -26.52
N ALA A 87 -14.27 30.15 -25.33
CA ALA A 87 -13.48 30.14 -24.10
C ALA A 87 -12.32 29.13 -24.16
N GLY A 88 -12.58 27.94 -24.73
CA GLY A 88 -11.59 26.89 -24.92
C GLY A 88 -10.48 27.29 -25.90
N ILE A 89 -10.85 27.87 -27.06
CA ILE A 89 -9.91 28.40 -28.05
C ILE A 89 -9.00 29.45 -27.39
N ALA A 90 -9.60 30.46 -26.75
CA ALA A 90 -8.85 31.55 -26.13
C ALA A 90 -7.90 31.05 -25.01
N ALA A 91 -8.34 30.07 -24.23
CA ALA A 91 -7.51 29.47 -23.18
C ALA A 91 -6.30 28.71 -23.76
N ILE A 92 -6.52 27.87 -24.78
CA ILE A 92 -5.46 27.06 -25.40
C ILE A 92 -4.48 27.94 -26.16
N GLU A 93 -4.93 28.99 -26.86
CA GLU A 93 -4.05 29.98 -27.48
C GLU A 93 -3.17 30.69 -26.46
N ARG A 94 -3.75 31.13 -25.35
CA ARG A 94 -3.01 31.73 -24.23
C ARG A 94 -1.96 30.77 -23.67
N ILE A 95 -2.33 29.48 -23.46
CA ILE A 95 -1.40 28.44 -23.01
C ILE A 95 -0.23 28.30 -23.96
N GLY A 96 -0.46 28.32 -25.30
CA GLY A 96 0.58 28.22 -26.31
C GLY A 96 1.59 29.38 -26.30
N GLN A 97 1.17 30.53 -25.80
CA GLN A 97 2.01 31.72 -25.73
C GLN A 97 2.75 31.88 -24.40
N THR A 98 2.38 31.08 -23.36
CA THR A 98 2.93 31.20 -22.00
C THR A 98 4.06 30.20 -21.73
N GLY A 99 4.87 30.49 -20.72
CA GLY A 99 5.96 29.62 -20.27
C GLY A 99 7.26 29.79 -21.05
N PRO A 100 8.25 28.90 -20.78
CA PRO A 100 9.55 28.95 -21.47
C PRO A 100 9.41 28.86 -22.99
N GLU A 101 10.30 29.53 -23.71
CA GLU A 101 10.24 29.63 -25.18
C GLU A 101 10.25 28.25 -25.86
N ASN A 102 11.04 27.32 -25.35
CA ASN A 102 11.11 25.95 -25.83
C ASN A 102 9.86 25.08 -25.53
N GLN A 103 8.87 25.63 -24.84
CA GLN A 103 7.58 24.98 -24.55
C GLN A 103 6.39 25.73 -25.15
N ARG A 104 6.62 26.71 -26.00
CA ARG A 104 5.57 27.46 -26.70
C ARG A 104 5.14 26.77 -27.98
N PHE A 105 3.89 26.99 -28.38
CA PHE A 105 3.31 26.44 -29.59
C PHE A 105 2.28 27.39 -30.18
N THR A 106 2.00 27.23 -31.48
CA THR A 106 0.94 27.98 -32.19
C THR A 106 -0.32 27.13 -32.31
N VAL A 107 -1.47 27.78 -32.25
CA VAL A 107 -2.77 27.12 -32.35
C VAL A 107 -3.45 27.54 -33.65
N THR A 108 -4.07 26.56 -34.33
CA THR A 108 -4.98 26.77 -35.43
C THR A 108 -6.30 26.16 -35.06
N SER A 109 -7.40 26.93 -35.08
CA SER A 109 -8.72 26.44 -34.74
C SER A 109 -9.58 26.29 -36.01
N THR A 110 -10.38 25.24 -36.10
CA THR A 110 -11.29 24.99 -37.21
C THR A 110 -12.48 24.12 -36.81
N GLY A 111 -13.68 24.42 -37.40
CA GLY A 111 -14.83 23.53 -37.36
C GLY A 111 -14.95 22.67 -38.64
N ASP A 112 -14.08 22.86 -39.64
CA ASP A 112 -14.10 22.16 -40.91
C ASP A 112 -13.36 20.81 -40.82
N ALA A 113 -14.12 19.72 -40.85
CA ALA A 113 -13.60 18.37 -40.76
C ALA A 113 -12.81 17.95 -42.04
N SER A 114 -12.91 18.68 -43.13
CA SER A 114 -12.13 18.38 -44.36
C SER A 114 -10.60 18.46 -44.11
N VAL A 115 -10.17 19.04 -42.98
CA VAL A 115 -8.76 19.07 -42.59
C VAL A 115 -8.21 17.67 -42.39
N PHE A 116 -9.05 16.68 -42.03
CA PHE A 116 -8.65 15.30 -41.78
C PHE A 116 -8.44 14.46 -43.03
N THR A 117 -8.96 14.88 -44.15
CA THR A 117 -8.71 14.19 -45.44
C THR A 117 -7.44 14.67 -46.15
N ASN A 118 -6.66 15.55 -45.53
CA ASN A 118 -5.47 16.14 -46.14
C ASN A 118 -4.19 15.88 -45.32
N ASP A 119 -3.50 14.79 -45.65
CA ASP A 119 -2.29 14.34 -44.98
C ASP A 119 -1.19 15.39 -44.88
N LYS A 120 -1.00 16.18 -45.95
CA LYS A 120 0.00 17.26 -45.96
C LYS A 120 -0.33 18.42 -45.06
N LYS A 121 -1.61 18.65 -44.80
CA LYS A 121 -2.07 19.62 -43.82
C LYS A 121 -1.96 19.07 -42.40
N LEU A 122 -2.42 17.81 -42.21
CA LEU A 122 -2.48 17.17 -40.89
C LEU A 122 -1.09 16.92 -40.32
N SER A 123 -0.14 16.46 -41.13
CA SER A 123 1.25 16.20 -40.72
C SER A 123 2.02 17.44 -40.19
N ARG A 124 1.47 18.64 -40.35
CA ARG A 124 2.06 19.88 -39.83
C ARG A 124 1.77 20.12 -38.35
N PHE A 125 0.78 19.39 -37.80
CA PHE A 125 0.38 19.53 -36.40
C PHE A 125 1.00 18.42 -35.56
N ASN A 126 1.50 18.80 -34.37
CA ASN A 126 2.09 17.88 -33.41
C ASN A 126 1.04 17.26 -32.50
N THR A 127 -0.09 17.98 -32.30
CA THR A 127 -1.23 17.51 -31.50
C THR A 127 -2.54 18.05 -32.08
N ILE A 128 -3.59 17.26 -31.98
CA ILE A 128 -4.95 17.63 -32.31
C ILE A 128 -5.77 17.68 -31.01
N VAL A 129 -6.52 18.74 -30.81
CA VAL A 129 -7.42 18.92 -29.67
C VAL A 129 -8.85 18.80 -30.17
N PHE A 130 -9.64 17.89 -29.60
CA PHE A 130 -11.08 17.83 -29.82
C PHE A 130 -11.82 18.57 -28.72
N LEU A 131 -12.47 19.67 -29.09
CA LEU A 131 -13.36 20.46 -28.25
C LEU A 131 -14.76 20.45 -28.90
N THR A 132 -15.35 19.27 -29.03
CA THR A 132 -16.62 19.06 -29.73
C THR A 132 -17.79 18.86 -28.78
N GLY A 133 -19.02 19.08 -29.24
CA GLY A 133 -20.23 18.79 -28.48
C GLY A 133 -20.68 17.33 -28.55
N GLY A 134 -19.90 16.45 -29.18
CA GLY A 134 -20.25 15.06 -29.42
C GLY A 134 -21.09 14.85 -30.69
N GLY A 135 -21.40 13.58 -30.98
CA GLY A 135 -22.10 13.14 -32.18
C GLY A 135 -21.15 12.61 -33.26
N ASP A 136 -21.70 12.25 -34.39
CA ASP A 136 -20.97 11.77 -35.58
C ASP A 136 -20.41 13.01 -36.32
N VAL A 137 -19.18 13.37 -36.08
CA VAL A 137 -18.56 14.63 -36.55
C VAL A 137 -17.53 14.43 -37.64
N LEU A 138 -17.12 13.20 -37.88
CA LEU A 138 -16.20 12.77 -38.92
C LEU A 138 -16.91 11.76 -39.87
N ASP A 139 -16.78 11.92 -41.14
CA ASP A 139 -17.13 10.84 -42.04
C ASP A 139 -16.04 9.74 -42.07
N PRO A 140 -16.28 8.58 -42.69
CA PRO A 140 -15.31 7.46 -42.67
C PRO A 140 -13.93 7.78 -43.27
N GLU A 141 -13.84 8.72 -44.24
CA GLU A 141 -12.58 9.14 -44.84
C GLU A 141 -11.81 10.07 -43.87
N GLN A 142 -12.53 10.95 -43.19
CA GLN A 142 -11.97 11.85 -42.17
C GLN A 142 -11.51 11.07 -40.94
N GLU A 143 -12.28 10.05 -40.49
CA GLU A 143 -11.85 9.19 -39.38
C GLU A 143 -10.58 8.40 -39.77
N ALA A 144 -10.51 7.82 -40.97
CA ALA A 144 -9.32 7.14 -41.45
C ALA A 144 -8.08 8.07 -41.52
N GLY A 145 -8.28 9.35 -41.85
CA GLY A 145 -7.22 10.34 -41.81
C GLY A 145 -6.72 10.63 -40.39
N LEU A 146 -7.61 10.66 -39.42
CA LEU A 146 -7.25 10.77 -37.99
C LEU A 146 -6.52 9.51 -37.49
N GLU A 147 -6.97 8.31 -37.91
CA GLU A 147 -6.27 7.04 -37.64
C GLU A 147 -4.83 7.09 -38.14
N ALA A 148 -4.63 7.41 -39.42
CA ALA A 148 -3.32 7.52 -40.04
C ALA A 148 -2.41 8.56 -39.36
N TYR A 149 -3.00 9.67 -38.89
CA TYR A 149 -2.28 10.67 -38.11
C TYR A 149 -1.79 10.08 -36.75
N MET A 150 -2.61 9.30 -36.07
CA MET A 150 -2.20 8.65 -34.82
C MET A 150 -1.13 7.57 -35.07
N GLU A 151 -1.29 6.72 -36.09
CA GLU A 151 -0.30 5.72 -36.51
C GLU A 151 1.06 6.34 -36.85
N ALA A 152 1.06 7.55 -37.41
CA ALA A 152 2.27 8.35 -37.69
C ALA A 152 2.92 8.95 -36.43
N GLY A 153 2.38 8.75 -35.25
CA GLY A 153 2.91 9.25 -33.99
C GLY A 153 2.30 10.57 -33.52
N GLY A 154 1.15 10.96 -34.02
CA GLY A 154 0.45 12.19 -33.65
C GLY A 154 0.02 12.26 -32.19
N GLY A 155 -0.19 13.46 -31.67
CA GLY A 155 -0.76 13.71 -30.36
C GLY A 155 -2.26 14.00 -30.44
N PHE A 156 -3.01 13.56 -29.44
CA PHE A 156 -4.45 13.81 -29.31
C PHE A 156 -4.80 14.28 -27.89
N VAL A 157 -5.68 15.28 -27.78
CA VAL A 157 -6.27 15.73 -26.52
C VAL A 157 -7.77 15.81 -26.67
N GLY A 158 -8.53 14.98 -25.95
CA GLY A 158 -9.99 15.03 -25.89
C GLY A 158 -10.47 15.81 -24.66
N LEU A 159 -11.35 16.79 -24.86
CA LEU A 159 -11.93 17.64 -23.82
C LEU A 159 -13.40 17.32 -23.62
N HIS A 160 -13.78 16.94 -22.41
CA HIS A 160 -15.13 16.72 -21.92
C HIS A 160 -16.01 15.93 -22.92
N ASP A 161 -16.96 16.61 -23.62
CA ASP A 161 -17.89 15.98 -24.55
C ASP A 161 -17.23 15.40 -25.82
N ALA A 162 -15.92 15.59 -26.03
CA ALA A 162 -15.19 14.85 -27.04
C ALA A 162 -15.31 13.33 -26.86
N ALA A 163 -15.54 12.83 -25.65
CA ALA A 163 -15.85 11.42 -25.39
C ALA A 163 -17.19 10.96 -25.98
N ARG A 164 -18.05 11.86 -26.41
CA ARG A 164 -19.33 11.59 -27.07
C ARG A 164 -19.24 11.69 -28.60
N ALA A 165 -18.09 12.10 -29.13
CA ALA A 165 -17.87 12.10 -30.58
C ALA A 165 -17.71 10.68 -31.08
N GLU A 166 -18.00 10.47 -32.34
CA GLU A 166 -17.90 9.17 -33.03
C GLU A 166 -18.54 8.00 -32.26
N PRO A 167 -19.84 8.08 -31.93
CA PRO A 167 -20.47 7.13 -31.02
C PRO A 167 -20.52 5.71 -31.55
N TYR A 168 -20.31 5.52 -32.85
CA TYR A 168 -20.30 4.22 -33.51
C TYR A 168 -18.92 3.67 -33.82
N SER A 169 -17.85 4.45 -33.57
CA SER A 169 -16.46 4.04 -33.74
C SER A 169 -15.88 3.40 -32.49
N ASP A 170 -15.51 2.12 -32.58
CA ASP A 170 -14.77 1.44 -31.53
C ASP A 170 -13.31 1.93 -31.47
N TRP A 171 -12.73 2.32 -32.62
CA TRP A 171 -11.40 2.89 -32.68
C TRP A 171 -11.32 4.22 -31.93
N PHE A 172 -12.26 5.13 -32.20
CA PHE A 172 -12.30 6.43 -31.51
C PHE A 172 -12.60 6.28 -30.01
N THR A 173 -13.49 5.32 -29.67
CA THR A 173 -13.68 4.95 -28.25
C THR A 173 -12.35 4.49 -27.60
N GLY A 174 -11.55 3.74 -28.34
CA GLY A 174 -10.19 3.35 -27.93
C GLY A 174 -9.24 4.53 -27.81
N LEU A 175 -9.30 5.48 -28.73
CA LEU A 175 -8.50 6.72 -28.69
C LEU A 175 -8.81 7.55 -27.44
N ILE A 176 -10.08 7.76 -27.13
CA ILE A 176 -10.53 8.40 -25.88
C ILE A 176 -10.19 7.56 -24.65
N GLY A 177 -10.38 6.25 -24.70
CA GLY A 177 -10.14 5.30 -23.61
C GLY A 177 -11.38 4.90 -22.83
N ALA A 178 -12.52 5.59 -23.03
CA ALA A 178 -13.79 5.27 -22.37
C ALA A 178 -14.99 5.78 -23.19
N ARG A 179 -16.14 5.12 -22.99
CA ARG A 179 -17.44 5.59 -23.49
C ARG A 179 -18.28 6.15 -22.35
N PRO A 180 -18.83 7.38 -22.48
CA PRO A 180 -19.70 7.95 -21.45
C PRO A 180 -20.99 7.16 -21.33
N ALA A 181 -21.50 7.01 -20.11
CA ALA A 181 -22.85 6.50 -19.87
C ALA A 181 -23.91 7.48 -20.40
N ALA A 182 -25.10 6.95 -20.67
CA ALA A 182 -26.22 7.76 -21.13
C ALA A 182 -26.65 8.80 -20.09
N GLY A 183 -27.13 9.93 -20.57
CA GLY A 183 -27.61 11.04 -19.73
C GLY A 183 -26.75 12.30 -19.88
N GLN A 184 -27.32 13.42 -19.44
CA GLN A 184 -26.62 14.70 -19.42
C GLN A 184 -26.17 15.03 -17.99
N ALA A 185 -24.88 15.28 -17.83
CA ALA A 185 -24.35 15.75 -16.58
C ALA A 185 -24.75 17.21 -16.31
N THR A 186 -25.19 17.50 -15.09
CA THR A 186 -25.42 18.85 -14.61
C THR A 186 -24.16 19.38 -13.94
N VAL A 187 -24.02 20.72 -13.92
CA VAL A 187 -22.88 21.34 -13.21
C VAL A 187 -23.01 21.10 -11.71
N GLN A 188 -22.03 20.47 -11.14
CA GLN A 188 -21.94 20.21 -9.71
C GLN A 188 -20.50 20.45 -9.22
N ARG A 189 -20.39 20.97 -8.00
CA ARG A 189 -19.09 21.09 -7.33
C ARG A 189 -18.67 19.74 -6.78
N ALA A 190 -17.47 19.29 -7.12
CA ALA A 190 -16.90 18.04 -6.61
C ALA A 190 -15.42 18.21 -6.26
N THR A 191 -14.86 17.22 -5.58
CA THR A 191 -13.44 17.10 -5.30
C THR A 191 -12.78 16.19 -6.32
N VAL A 192 -11.80 16.70 -7.04
CA VAL A 192 -10.91 15.94 -7.88
C VAL A 192 -9.69 15.51 -7.05
N GLU A 193 -9.37 14.24 -7.07
CA GLU A 193 -8.19 13.64 -6.42
C GLU A 193 -7.09 13.44 -7.44
N VAL A 194 -5.94 14.04 -7.20
CA VAL A 194 -4.76 13.95 -8.08
C VAL A 194 -3.97 12.70 -7.70
N GLY A 195 -4.13 11.63 -8.48
CA GLY A 195 -3.49 10.34 -8.25
C GLY A 195 -2.05 10.26 -8.75
N ASP A 196 -1.75 10.91 -9.89
CA ASP A 196 -0.38 11.06 -10.41
C ASP A 196 0.11 12.49 -10.15
N ARG A 197 1.12 12.60 -9.30
CA ARG A 197 1.71 13.89 -8.91
C ARG A 197 2.99 14.23 -9.66
N VAL A 198 3.39 13.39 -10.61
CA VAL A 198 4.59 13.59 -11.43
C VAL A 198 4.27 13.92 -12.88
N HIS A 199 3.08 13.53 -13.37
CA HIS A 199 2.66 13.80 -14.74
C HIS A 199 2.57 15.33 -14.97
N PRO A 200 3.03 15.85 -16.11
CA PRO A 200 3.00 17.31 -16.42
C PRO A 200 1.63 17.95 -16.25
N ALA A 201 0.54 17.21 -16.52
CA ALA A 201 -0.82 17.72 -16.41
C ALA A 201 -1.31 17.86 -14.96
N THR A 202 -0.61 17.30 -13.97
CA THR A 202 -1.12 17.23 -12.60
C THR A 202 -0.13 17.60 -11.52
N ARG A 203 1.18 17.67 -11.84
CA ARG A 203 2.24 17.92 -10.86
C ARG A 203 2.15 19.28 -10.15
N SER A 204 1.54 20.28 -10.77
CA SER A 204 1.34 21.62 -10.19
C SER A 204 0.00 21.76 -9.46
N LEU A 205 -0.87 20.75 -9.54
CA LEU A 205 -2.21 20.81 -8.95
C LEU A 205 -2.19 20.44 -7.46
N PRO A 206 -3.14 20.97 -6.67
CA PRO A 206 -3.32 20.54 -5.29
C PRO A 206 -3.75 19.07 -5.25
N PRO A 207 -3.37 18.30 -4.22
CA PRO A 207 -3.77 16.88 -4.08
C PRO A 207 -5.28 16.66 -4.12
N GLU A 208 -6.03 17.60 -3.57
CA GLU A 208 -7.50 17.68 -3.65
C GLU A 208 -7.89 19.01 -4.27
N TRP A 209 -8.45 18.93 -5.45
CA TRP A 209 -8.86 20.09 -6.24
C TRP A 209 -10.38 20.21 -6.28
N LYS A 210 -10.95 21.17 -5.56
CA LYS A 210 -12.41 21.40 -5.44
C LYS A 210 -12.90 22.36 -6.51
N ARG A 211 -13.67 21.88 -7.47
CA ARG A 211 -14.14 22.68 -8.61
C ARG A 211 -15.55 22.31 -9.07
N PRO A 212 -16.29 23.21 -9.71
CA PRO A 212 -17.52 22.88 -10.42
C PRO A 212 -17.20 22.36 -11.83
N ASP A 213 -17.90 21.30 -12.25
CA ASP A 213 -17.94 20.88 -13.65
C ASP A 213 -19.16 19.99 -13.91
N LYS A 214 -19.30 19.49 -15.16
CA LYS A 214 -20.25 18.47 -15.54
C LYS A 214 -19.53 17.12 -15.51
N TRP A 215 -19.81 16.30 -14.51
CA TRP A 215 -19.11 15.04 -14.29
C TRP A 215 -19.75 13.91 -15.10
N LEU A 216 -19.00 13.31 -16.03
CA LEU A 216 -19.43 12.20 -16.87
C LEU A 216 -19.21 10.87 -16.15
N ASN A 217 -20.19 9.97 -16.20
CA ASN A 217 -20.04 8.58 -15.79
C ASN A 217 -19.61 7.72 -17.00
N TRP A 218 -18.97 6.59 -16.76
CA TRP A 218 -18.45 5.70 -17.79
C TRP A 218 -19.25 4.40 -17.85
N VAL A 219 -19.53 3.90 -19.06
CA VAL A 219 -20.16 2.58 -19.28
C VAL A 219 -19.27 1.46 -18.71
N LYS A 220 -17.95 1.56 -18.91
CA LYS A 220 -16.93 0.70 -18.33
C LYS A 220 -15.88 1.59 -17.70
N ASN A 221 -15.50 1.28 -16.44
CA ASN A 221 -14.43 2.01 -15.78
C ASN A 221 -13.10 1.80 -16.51
N PRO A 222 -12.43 2.87 -16.99
CA PRO A 222 -11.21 2.77 -17.78
C PRO A 222 -9.94 2.52 -16.96
N SER A 223 -9.93 2.58 -15.64
CA SER A 223 -8.73 2.54 -14.78
C SER A 223 -7.78 1.37 -15.05
N GLY A 224 -8.30 0.23 -15.56
CA GLY A 224 -7.48 -0.92 -15.91
C GLY A 224 -6.76 -0.80 -17.25
N ASP A 225 -7.24 0.07 -18.13
CA ASP A 225 -6.82 0.17 -19.52
C ASP A 225 -6.05 1.46 -19.85
N VAL A 226 -6.11 2.46 -18.95
CA VAL A 226 -5.49 3.79 -19.10
C VAL A 226 -4.63 4.15 -17.90
N HIS A 227 -3.68 5.05 -18.09
CA HIS A 227 -2.94 5.67 -17.00
C HIS A 227 -3.75 6.84 -16.43
N THR A 228 -4.46 6.60 -15.33
CA THR A 228 -5.30 7.60 -14.69
C THR A 228 -4.47 8.63 -13.94
N VAL A 229 -4.59 9.91 -14.27
CA VAL A 229 -3.87 10.99 -13.60
C VAL A 229 -4.71 11.69 -12.53
N ALA A 230 -6.06 11.71 -12.70
CA ALA A 230 -6.98 12.30 -11.73
C ALA A 230 -8.33 11.55 -11.70
N ARG A 231 -8.95 11.54 -10.51
CA ARG A 231 -10.26 10.93 -10.23
C ARG A 231 -11.19 11.96 -9.61
N VAL A 232 -12.49 11.81 -9.80
CA VAL A 232 -13.48 12.61 -9.07
C VAL A 232 -14.09 11.79 -7.94
N ARG A 233 -14.18 12.38 -6.73
CA ARG A 233 -14.73 11.73 -5.55
C ARG A 233 -16.25 11.82 -5.57
N GLU A 234 -16.93 10.70 -5.83
CA GLU A 234 -18.39 10.63 -5.97
C GLU A 234 -19.15 11.00 -4.70
N SER A 235 -18.56 10.81 -3.50
CA SER A 235 -19.20 11.22 -2.25
C SER A 235 -19.35 12.74 -2.09
N THR A 236 -18.68 13.52 -2.93
CA THR A 236 -18.71 15.00 -2.88
C THR A 236 -19.74 15.65 -3.81
N TYR A 237 -20.43 14.85 -4.62
CA TYR A 237 -21.49 15.30 -5.52
C TYR A 237 -22.53 14.18 -5.72
N ARG A 238 -23.50 14.39 -6.59
CA ARG A 238 -24.56 13.41 -6.91
C ARG A 238 -24.28 12.81 -8.28
N PRO A 239 -23.64 11.64 -8.39
CA PRO A 239 -23.25 11.05 -9.66
C PRO A 239 -24.46 10.51 -10.48
N GLY A 240 -25.59 10.22 -9.83
CA GLY A 240 -26.79 9.72 -10.50
C GLY A 240 -26.66 8.24 -10.92
N ALA A 241 -27.49 7.84 -11.89
CA ALA A 241 -27.47 6.51 -12.45
C ALA A 241 -26.18 6.29 -13.27
N GLY A 242 -25.55 5.14 -13.09
CA GLY A 242 -24.27 4.81 -13.76
C GLY A 242 -23.04 5.31 -13.00
N ALA A 243 -23.17 5.64 -11.71
CA ALA A 243 -22.05 5.95 -10.83
C ALA A 243 -20.93 4.90 -10.96
N ASN A 244 -19.68 5.35 -10.98
CA ASN A 244 -18.49 4.49 -11.08
C ASN A 244 -17.92 4.10 -9.71
N GLY A 245 -18.45 4.68 -8.65
CA GLY A 245 -18.07 4.39 -7.26
C GLY A 245 -16.81 5.13 -6.80
N TRP A 246 -16.04 4.50 -5.94
CA TRP A 246 -14.85 5.10 -5.35
C TRP A 246 -13.71 5.31 -6.36
N ASP A 247 -13.63 4.52 -7.41
CA ASP A 247 -12.67 4.66 -8.50
C ASP A 247 -13.37 5.24 -9.73
N HIS A 248 -13.42 6.56 -9.81
CA HIS A 248 -14.04 7.28 -10.91
C HIS A 248 -13.00 8.16 -11.63
N PRO A 249 -12.28 7.62 -12.64
CA PRO A 249 -11.34 8.39 -13.44
C PRO A 249 -12.00 9.54 -14.14
N VAL A 250 -11.38 10.72 -14.08
CA VAL A 250 -11.86 11.92 -14.77
C VAL A 250 -10.84 12.45 -15.77
N SER A 251 -9.55 12.07 -15.62
CA SER A 251 -8.52 12.43 -16.56
C SER A 251 -7.45 11.35 -16.63
N TRP A 252 -6.96 11.05 -17.82
CA TRP A 252 -5.97 10.01 -18.08
C TRP A 252 -5.19 10.24 -19.36
N CYS A 253 -4.11 9.48 -19.52
CA CYS A 253 -3.33 9.41 -20.73
C CYS A 253 -3.01 7.95 -21.12
N ARG A 254 -2.61 7.73 -22.37
CA ARG A 254 -2.13 6.46 -22.88
C ARG A 254 -1.39 6.64 -24.20
N ASP A 255 -0.50 5.72 -24.51
CA ASP A 255 -0.07 5.51 -25.89
C ASP A 255 -1.18 4.75 -26.61
N TYR A 256 -1.57 5.20 -27.80
CA TYR A 256 -2.62 4.59 -28.59
C TYR A 256 -2.29 4.67 -30.07
N ASP A 257 -2.28 3.51 -30.73
CA ASP A 257 -2.10 3.36 -32.17
C ASP A 257 -0.90 4.15 -32.73
N GLY A 258 0.25 4.05 -32.06
CA GLY A 258 1.48 4.77 -32.42
C GLY A 258 1.60 6.19 -31.86
N GLY A 259 0.49 6.83 -31.56
CA GLY A 259 0.39 8.20 -31.05
C GLY A 259 0.25 8.29 -29.54
N ARG A 260 0.02 9.50 -29.04
CA ARG A 260 -0.24 9.82 -27.64
C ARG A 260 -1.64 10.41 -27.46
N SER A 261 -2.46 9.80 -26.63
CA SER A 261 -3.81 10.27 -26.30
C SER A 261 -3.89 10.73 -24.87
N PHE A 262 -4.40 11.93 -24.66
CA PHE A 262 -4.79 12.47 -23.36
C PHE A 262 -6.28 12.81 -23.36
N TYR A 263 -6.98 12.43 -22.32
CA TYR A 263 -8.38 12.80 -22.15
C TYR A 263 -8.61 13.43 -20.79
N THR A 264 -9.45 14.47 -20.75
CA THR A 264 -10.00 15.02 -19.52
C THR A 264 -11.51 15.20 -19.64
N GLY A 265 -12.27 14.60 -18.71
CA GLY A 265 -13.71 14.80 -18.55
C GLY A 265 -14.07 16.11 -17.85
N MET A 266 -13.08 16.99 -17.64
CA MET A 266 -13.26 18.35 -17.17
C MET A 266 -13.33 19.33 -18.35
N GLY A 267 -13.78 20.57 -18.10
CA GLY A 267 -13.91 21.59 -19.14
C GLY A 267 -15.29 21.68 -19.77
N GLY A 268 -16.31 21.09 -19.14
CA GLY A 268 -17.72 21.17 -19.58
C GLY A 268 -18.42 22.50 -19.28
N THR A 269 -17.72 23.50 -18.74
CA THR A 269 -18.26 24.84 -18.44
C THR A 269 -17.32 25.93 -18.96
N VAL A 270 -17.89 27.07 -19.32
CA VAL A 270 -17.13 28.27 -19.74
C VAL A 270 -16.11 28.67 -18.66
N SER A 271 -16.54 28.67 -17.41
CA SER A 271 -15.72 29.08 -16.26
C SER A 271 -14.52 28.16 -16.01
N SER A 272 -14.53 26.92 -16.49
CA SER A 272 -13.39 26.02 -16.39
C SER A 272 -12.14 26.62 -17.05
N TYR A 273 -12.30 27.30 -18.18
CA TYR A 273 -11.20 27.87 -18.96
C TYR A 273 -10.59 29.14 -18.33
N ASP A 274 -11.27 29.76 -17.39
CA ASP A 274 -10.74 30.87 -16.58
C ASP A 274 -9.99 30.41 -15.33
N GLU A 275 -10.15 29.15 -14.92
CA GLU A 275 -9.52 28.57 -13.75
C GLU A 275 -8.04 28.29 -14.02
N THR A 276 -7.16 28.81 -13.17
CA THR A 276 -5.71 28.67 -13.32
C THR A 276 -5.26 27.21 -13.29
N ASP A 277 -5.75 26.43 -12.32
CA ASP A 277 -5.40 25.02 -12.17
C ASP A 277 -5.84 24.20 -13.38
N PHE A 278 -7.02 24.49 -13.96
CA PHE A 278 -7.46 23.81 -15.17
C PHE A 278 -6.60 24.17 -16.40
N ARG A 279 -6.17 25.43 -16.53
CA ARG A 279 -5.25 25.80 -17.60
C ARG A 279 -3.88 25.13 -17.44
N GLU A 280 -3.37 25.01 -16.21
CA GLU A 280 -2.12 24.26 -15.95
C GLU A 280 -2.30 22.77 -16.26
N HIS A 281 -3.45 22.19 -15.94
CA HIS A 281 -3.82 20.82 -16.34
C HIS A 281 -3.76 20.63 -17.86
N LEU A 282 -4.42 21.51 -18.60
CA LEU A 282 -4.40 21.49 -20.07
C LEU A 282 -3.00 21.72 -20.65
N ARG A 283 -2.24 22.67 -20.05
CA ARG A 283 -0.87 22.94 -20.46
C ARG A 283 0.00 21.70 -20.39
N GLY A 284 -0.05 20.99 -19.26
CA GLY A 284 0.71 19.75 -19.10
C GLY A 284 0.28 18.65 -20.07
N ALA A 285 -1.02 18.51 -20.35
CA ALA A 285 -1.54 17.58 -21.35
C ALA A 285 -1.00 17.89 -22.76
N LEU A 286 -1.07 19.17 -23.18
CA LEU A 286 -0.58 19.64 -24.47
C LEU A 286 0.93 19.46 -24.60
N LEU A 287 1.71 19.81 -23.57
CA LEU A 287 3.16 19.63 -23.57
C LEU A 287 3.56 18.15 -23.70
N TRP A 288 2.81 17.23 -23.10
CA TRP A 288 3.09 15.81 -23.22
C TRP A 288 2.69 15.27 -24.61
N THR A 289 1.50 15.61 -25.11
CA THR A 289 1.03 15.11 -26.41
C THR A 289 1.83 15.68 -27.58
N THR A 290 2.30 16.93 -27.48
CA THR A 290 3.24 17.53 -28.45
C THR A 290 4.68 17.01 -28.34
N ARG A 291 4.97 16.13 -27.37
CA ARG A 291 6.32 15.60 -27.07
C ARG A 291 7.34 16.63 -26.58
N LEU A 292 6.91 17.84 -26.18
CA LEU A 292 7.77 18.86 -25.58
C LEU A 292 8.26 18.48 -24.17
N VAL A 293 7.48 17.65 -23.47
CA VAL A 293 7.88 17.04 -22.19
C VAL A 293 7.66 15.53 -22.21
N ARG A 294 8.35 14.83 -21.32
CA ARG A 294 8.22 13.38 -21.19
C ARG A 294 7.42 13.03 -19.94
N ALA A 295 6.62 11.98 -20.03
CA ALA A 295 5.97 11.34 -18.90
C ALA A 295 5.69 9.88 -19.26
N ASP A 296 5.55 9.03 -18.25
CA ASP A 296 5.09 7.66 -18.41
C ASP A 296 3.55 7.64 -18.37
N CYS A 297 2.94 7.11 -19.42
CA CYS A 297 1.51 6.87 -19.53
C CYS A 297 1.17 5.39 -19.73
N LYS A 298 2.09 4.48 -19.37
CA LYS A 298 1.90 3.02 -19.47
C LYS A 298 1.54 2.40 -18.12
N ALA A 299 1.81 3.10 -17.01
CA ALA A 299 1.47 2.59 -15.68
C ALA A 299 -0.04 2.51 -15.50
N THR A 300 -0.56 1.30 -15.39
CA THR A 300 -1.94 1.04 -14.98
C THR A 300 -1.94 0.30 -13.66
N ILE A 301 -3.08 0.24 -12.97
CA ILE A 301 -3.21 -0.54 -11.73
C ILE A 301 -3.37 -2.05 -11.98
N THR A 302 -3.27 -2.50 -13.20
CA THR A 302 -3.56 -3.90 -13.58
C THR A 302 -2.57 -4.53 -14.53
N GLY A 303 -1.76 -3.73 -15.21
CA GLY A 303 -0.87 -4.20 -16.27
C GLY A 303 0.54 -3.68 -16.20
N ASN A 304 1.40 -4.21 -17.05
CA ASN A 304 2.81 -3.85 -17.17
C ASN A 304 3.68 -4.19 -15.95
N TYR A 305 3.30 -5.21 -15.19
CA TYR A 305 4.08 -5.73 -14.06
C TYR A 305 4.24 -7.24 -14.19
N LYS A 306 5.37 -7.75 -13.69
CA LYS A 306 5.66 -9.18 -13.63
C LYS A 306 6.08 -9.55 -12.20
N ALA A 307 5.35 -10.47 -11.59
CA ALA A 307 5.74 -11.10 -10.35
C ALA A 307 6.50 -12.40 -10.64
N GLU A 308 7.62 -12.59 -9.98
CA GLU A 308 8.46 -13.77 -10.11
C GLU A 308 8.80 -14.33 -8.72
N ARG A 309 8.58 -15.61 -8.52
CA ARG A 309 9.02 -16.32 -7.31
C ARG A 309 10.52 -16.63 -7.43
N LEU A 310 11.31 -16.10 -6.51
CA LEU A 310 12.78 -16.23 -6.51
C LEU A 310 13.25 -17.52 -5.82
N THR A 311 12.61 -17.88 -4.71
CA THR A 311 12.95 -19.10 -3.94
C THR A 311 12.26 -20.33 -4.50
N LYS A 312 12.96 -21.47 -4.51
CA LYS A 312 12.50 -22.74 -5.11
C LYS A 312 12.62 -23.88 -4.10
N PRO A 313 11.70 -23.99 -3.13
CA PRO A 313 11.74 -25.08 -2.16
C PRO A 313 11.54 -26.42 -2.85
N ASN A 314 12.15 -27.46 -2.27
CA ASN A 314 11.99 -28.88 -2.70
C ASN A 314 12.37 -29.15 -4.17
N GLN A 315 13.31 -28.40 -4.74
CA GLN A 315 13.90 -28.75 -6.04
C GLN A 315 15.06 -29.75 -5.86
N PRO A 316 15.28 -30.67 -6.80
CA PRO A 316 16.45 -31.53 -6.75
C PRO A 316 17.74 -30.72 -6.65
N GLY A 317 18.52 -30.96 -5.60
CA GLY A 317 19.78 -30.26 -5.34
C GLY A 317 19.64 -28.83 -4.77
N ARG A 318 18.43 -28.35 -4.52
CA ARG A 318 18.17 -27.02 -3.97
C ARG A 318 16.98 -27.04 -3.03
N ASN A 319 17.16 -26.56 -1.81
CA ASN A 319 16.10 -26.37 -0.84
C ASN A 319 16.16 -24.97 -0.26
N ASP A 320 15.34 -24.08 -0.80
CA ASP A 320 15.22 -22.68 -0.35
C ASP A 320 14.10 -22.52 0.68
N GLN A 321 13.78 -23.55 1.41
CA GLN A 321 12.71 -23.48 2.43
C GLN A 321 13.13 -22.53 3.53
N ILE A 322 12.30 -21.49 3.76
CA ILE A 322 12.59 -20.41 4.72
C ILE A 322 12.15 -20.79 6.14
N GLY A 323 11.32 -21.80 6.29
CA GLY A 323 10.67 -22.10 7.56
C GLY A 323 9.51 -21.15 7.84
N GLU A 324 9.62 -20.38 8.92
CA GLU A 324 8.70 -19.27 9.25
C GLU A 324 9.36 -17.94 8.89
N PRO A 325 9.17 -17.41 7.66
CA PRO A 325 9.79 -16.16 7.27
C PRO A 325 9.31 -14.99 8.13
N HIS A 326 10.21 -14.06 8.50
CA HIS A 326 9.82 -12.99 9.42
C HIS A 326 10.34 -11.59 9.06
N GLY A 327 11.38 -11.43 8.28
CA GLY A 327 11.89 -10.13 7.86
C GLY A 327 12.72 -10.21 6.59
N LEU A 328 12.80 -9.10 5.86
CA LEU A 328 13.66 -8.97 4.68
C LEU A 328 14.23 -7.56 4.59
N VAL A 329 15.39 -7.45 3.96
CA VAL A 329 16.06 -6.20 3.60
C VAL A 329 16.88 -6.40 2.33
N THR A 330 17.04 -5.37 1.52
CA THR A 330 17.85 -5.39 0.29
C THR A 330 19.17 -4.65 0.52
N ALA A 331 20.27 -5.27 0.07
CA ALA A 331 21.59 -4.64 0.08
C ALA A 331 21.76 -3.71 -1.14
N PRO A 332 22.67 -2.71 -1.07
CA PRO A 332 22.95 -1.80 -2.18
C PRO A 332 23.42 -2.49 -3.48
N ASP A 333 23.98 -3.70 -3.38
CA ASP A 333 24.42 -4.50 -4.52
C ASP A 333 23.34 -5.41 -5.11
N GLY A 334 22.11 -5.35 -4.56
CA GLY A 334 20.94 -6.09 -5.01
C GLY A 334 20.71 -7.43 -4.32
N ARG A 335 21.63 -7.90 -3.46
CA ARG A 335 21.36 -9.09 -2.64
C ARG A 335 20.18 -8.84 -1.71
N VAL A 336 19.37 -9.88 -1.46
CA VAL A 336 18.22 -9.82 -0.58
C VAL A 336 18.45 -10.71 0.63
N PHE A 337 18.50 -10.10 1.79
CA PHE A 337 18.62 -10.79 3.07
C PHE A 337 17.22 -11.02 3.63
N TYR A 338 16.96 -12.22 4.10
CA TYR A 338 15.70 -12.55 4.76
C TYR A 338 15.92 -13.59 5.86
N ILE A 339 15.02 -13.62 6.83
CA ILE A 339 15.18 -14.43 8.03
C ILE A 339 14.00 -15.39 8.23
N GLY A 340 14.35 -16.56 8.79
CA GLY A 340 13.41 -17.49 9.40
C GLY A 340 13.42 -17.33 10.93
N ARG A 341 12.22 -17.20 11.53
CA ARG A 341 12.04 -16.86 12.95
C ARG A 341 12.63 -17.84 13.92
N GLY A 342 12.61 -19.12 13.61
CA GLY A 342 13.24 -20.15 14.44
C GLY A 342 12.30 -21.22 14.98
N GLY A 343 11.10 -21.36 14.38
CA GLY A 343 10.13 -22.39 14.77
C GLY A 343 10.31 -23.76 14.11
N ALA A 344 11.05 -23.83 13.02
CA ALA A 344 10.77 -24.84 11.99
C ALA A 344 11.83 -25.92 11.78
N ASP A 345 12.64 -26.29 12.77
CA ASP A 345 13.37 -27.55 12.63
C ASP A 345 12.42 -28.74 12.94
N ALA A 346 11.69 -29.16 11.90
CA ALA A 346 10.80 -30.33 12.00
C ALA A 346 11.53 -31.65 12.34
N SER A 347 12.86 -31.65 12.28
CA SER A 347 13.69 -32.82 12.62
C SER A 347 13.93 -32.94 14.13
N GLN A 348 13.64 -31.91 14.92
CA GLN A 348 13.85 -31.92 16.36
C GLN A 348 12.53 -32.09 17.11
N PRO A 349 12.45 -32.94 18.14
CA PRO A 349 11.25 -33.07 18.96
C PRO A 349 10.93 -31.73 19.65
N VAL A 350 9.64 -31.40 19.73
CA VAL A 350 9.16 -30.27 20.53
C VAL A 350 9.32 -30.62 22.01
N VAL A 351 10.11 -29.83 22.72
CA VAL A 351 10.27 -29.96 24.18
C VAL A 351 9.34 -28.95 24.83
N THR A 352 8.35 -29.44 25.56
CA THR A 352 7.32 -28.61 26.27
C THR A 352 7.51 -28.62 27.78
N ASP A 353 8.35 -29.52 28.33
CA ASP A 353 8.67 -29.52 29.75
C ASP A 353 9.60 -28.38 30.13
N TRP A 354 9.11 -27.45 30.93
CA TRP A 354 9.88 -26.29 31.41
C TRP A 354 11.10 -26.65 32.27
N ASN A 355 11.16 -27.89 32.80
CA ASN A 355 12.34 -28.39 33.53
C ASN A 355 13.44 -28.86 32.57
N ASP A 356 13.11 -29.10 31.31
CA ASP A 356 14.09 -29.53 30.30
C ASP A 356 14.92 -28.32 29.82
N PRO A 357 16.26 -28.38 29.84
CA PRO A 357 17.11 -27.32 29.31
C PRO A 357 16.86 -26.97 27.85
N ALA A 358 16.30 -27.86 27.06
CA ALA A 358 16.00 -27.65 25.65
C ALA A 358 14.63 -27.03 25.37
N VAL A 359 13.85 -26.70 26.43
CA VAL A 359 12.51 -26.09 26.25
C VAL A 359 12.58 -24.86 25.38
N GLY A 360 11.73 -24.78 24.37
CA GLY A 360 11.65 -23.62 23.45
C GLY A 360 12.89 -23.40 22.60
N LYS A 361 13.84 -24.34 22.51
CA LYS A 361 15.02 -24.18 21.69
C LYS A 361 14.66 -24.22 20.21
N GLY A 362 14.90 -23.11 19.52
CA GLY A 362 14.68 -22.94 18.10
C GLY A 362 15.96 -22.55 17.36
N ARG A 363 15.87 -22.52 16.03
CA ARG A 363 16.98 -22.17 15.13
C ARG A 363 16.53 -21.05 14.20
N GLY A 364 16.93 -19.81 14.49
CA GLY A 364 16.70 -18.64 13.63
C GLY A 364 17.74 -18.59 12.53
N GLU A 365 17.30 -18.56 11.27
CA GLU A 365 18.20 -18.64 10.10
C GLU A 365 18.22 -17.31 9.33
N ILE A 366 19.41 -16.94 8.84
CA ILE A 366 19.63 -15.79 7.98
C ILE A 366 20.02 -16.30 6.60
N HIS A 367 19.26 -15.94 5.59
CA HIS A 367 19.46 -16.34 4.21
C HIS A 367 19.78 -15.12 3.34
N VAL A 368 20.61 -15.34 2.32
CA VAL A 368 20.97 -14.34 1.31
C VAL A 368 20.61 -14.87 -0.08
N TYR A 369 19.73 -14.18 -0.78
CA TYR A 369 19.49 -14.42 -2.21
C TYR A 369 20.39 -13.51 -3.02
N ASP A 370 21.20 -14.07 -3.93
CA ASP A 370 22.01 -13.31 -4.88
C ASP A 370 21.27 -13.21 -6.24
N PRO A 371 20.88 -12.02 -6.71
CA PRO A 371 20.20 -11.85 -7.99
C PRO A 371 21.06 -12.19 -9.21
N LYS A 372 22.41 -12.21 -9.09
CA LYS A 372 23.32 -12.53 -10.18
C LYS A 372 23.40 -14.04 -10.41
N THR A 373 23.55 -14.81 -9.35
CA THR A 373 23.63 -16.27 -9.42
C THR A 373 22.24 -16.92 -9.35
N LYS A 374 21.23 -16.20 -8.81
CA LYS A 374 19.90 -16.69 -8.48
C LYS A 374 19.89 -17.81 -7.46
N GLU A 375 20.89 -17.85 -6.61
CA GLU A 375 21.05 -18.84 -5.55
C GLU A 375 20.77 -18.26 -4.18
N VAL A 376 20.48 -19.14 -3.22
CA VAL A 376 20.28 -18.80 -1.82
C VAL A 376 21.42 -19.39 -1.00
N THR A 377 22.09 -18.54 -0.21
CA THR A 377 23.09 -18.93 0.77
C THR A 377 22.52 -18.84 2.18
N LEU A 378 22.69 -19.87 2.99
CA LEU A 378 22.49 -19.77 4.44
C LEU A 378 23.67 -19.00 5.03
N ALA A 379 23.47 -17.72 5.37
CA ALA A 379 24.52 -16.87 5.91
C ALA A 379 24.89 -17.23 7.35
N GLY A 380 23.91 -17.64 8.15
CA GLY A 380 24.13 -18.04 9.54
C GLY A 380 22.86 -18.53 10.21
N ALA A 381 23.02 -19.07 11.41
CA ALA A 381 21.92 -19.52 12.24
C ALA A 381 22.21 -19.25 13.71
N LEU A 382 21.20 -18.68 14.41
CA LEU A 382 21.24 -18.38 15.83
C LEU A 382 20.40 -19.39 16.61
N THR A 383 20.86 -19.77 17.80
CA THR A 383 20.05 -20.53 18.74
C THR A 383 19.13 -19.58 19.49
N VAL A 384 17.86 -19.59 19.12
CA VAL A 384 16.83 -18.67 19.64
C VAL A 384 15.85 -19.38 20.56
N PHE A 385 15.17 -18.59 21.44
CA PHE A 385 13.94 -19.06 22.04
C PHE A 385 12.82 -18.91 21.00
N GLY A 386 12.35 -20.01 20.49
CA GLY A 386 11.41 -20.05 19.38
C GLY A 386 10.35 -21.13 19.56
N ASN A 387 9.36 -21.09 18.69
CA ASN A 387 8.25 -22.04 18.69
C ASN A 387 8.42 -23.08 17.59
N LYS A 388 8.05 -24.31 17.85
CA LYS A 388 8.15 -25.39 16.87
C LYS A 388 6.81 -25.84 16.27
N GLY A 389 5.71 -25.14 16.56
CA GLY A 389 4.38 -25.56 16.10
C GLY A 389 3.85 -26.77 16.87
N GLY A 390 2.63 -26.71 17.32
CA GLY A 390 1.94 -27.71 18.11
C GLY A 390 0.85 -27.10 18.98
N GLY A 391 0.03 -27.83 19.63
CA GLY A 391 -1.27 -27.36 20.11
C GLY A 391 -1.32 -26.71 21.51
N ASP A 392 -0.23 -26.50 22.21
CA ASP A 392 -0.24 -25.94 23.58
C ASP A 392 0.34 -24.51 23.65
N GLU A 393 0.24 -23.85 24.82
CA GLU A 393 0.63 -22.45 25.01
C GLU A 393 2.13 -22.19 24.74
N LEU A 394 3.01 -23.16 24.98
CA LEU A 394 4.45 -23.08 24.66
C LEU A 394 4.71 -23.00 23.17
N THR A 395 3.79 -23.46 22.34
CA THR A 395 3.96 -23.57 20.90
C THR A 395 3.46 -22.35 20.13
N LYS A 396 2.92 -21.35 20.83
CA LYS A 396 2.37 -20.10 20.25
C LYS A 396 3.17 -18.86 20.64
N VAL A 397 4.43 -18.98 21.00
CA VAL A 397 5.27 -17.84 21.36
C VAL A 397 5.80 -17.17 20.08
N GLU A 398 5.67 -15.86 19.96
CA GLU A 398 6.20 -15.10 18.80
C GLU A 398 7.71 -14.85 18.87
N GLU A 399 8.38 -15.21 19.94
CA GLU A 399 9.81 -15.00 20.11
C GLU A 399 10.64 -15.78 19.06
N GLY A 400 11.89 -15.40 18.92
CA GLY A 400 12.80 -15.98 17.92
C GLY A 400 13.73 -14.95 17.31
N LEU A 401 14.04 -15.12 16.03
CA LEU A 401 14.71 -14.13 15.19
C LEU A 401 13.61 -13.27 14.52
N LEU A 402 13.49 -12.03 14.97
CA LEU A 402 12.31 -11.19 14.73
C LEU A 402 12.53 -10.11 13.67
N GLY A 403 13.76 -9.63 13.52
CA GLY A 403 14.07 -8.55 12.58
C GLY A 403 15.48 -8.62 12.06
N ILE A 404 15.66 -8.08 10.87
CA ILE A 404 16.95 -7.90 10.23
C ILE A 404 17.00 -6.52 9.59
N GLU A 405 18.15 -5.86 9.70
CA GLU A 405 18.43 -4.61 9.01
C GLU A 405 19.93 -4.55 8.67
N LEU A 406 20.27 -3.89 7.57
CA LEU A 406 21.65 -3.67 7.17
C LEU A 406 22.09 -2.26 7.56
N ASP A 407 23.38 -2.14 7.92
CA ASP A 407 23.96 -0.83 8.19
C ASP A 407 23.87 0.09 6.95
N PRO A 408 23.63 1.40 7.10
CA PRO A 408 23.68 2.33 5.97
C PRO A 408 24.98 2.26 5.17
N GLU A 409 26.09 1.91 5.81
CA GLU A 409 27.39 1.68 5.18
C GLU A 409 27.73 0.18 4.99
N PHE A 410 26.71 -0.69 4.89
CA PHE A 410 26.87 -2.14 4.78
C PHE A 410 27.87 -2.57 3.71
N ALA A 411 27.86 -1.92 2.55
CA ALA A 411 28.81 -2.23 1.48
C ALA A 411 30.29 -2.10 1.91
N ARG A 412 30.58 -1.28 2.94
CA ARG A 412 31.94 -1.04 3.46
C ARG A 412 32.24 -1.90 4.69
N ASN A 413 31.29 -1.99 5.61
CA ASN A 413 31.53 -2.56 6.94
C ASN A 413 30.96 -3.97 7.15
N GLY A 414 30.03 -4.40 6.29
CA GLY A 414 29.38 -5.70 6.40
C GLY A 414 28.47 -5.85 7.63
N TRP A 415 28.07 -4.76 8.27
CA TRP A 415 27.31 -4.84 9.51
C TRP A 415 25.84 -5.17 9.28
N VAL A 416 25.37 -6.20 10.02
CA VAL A 416 24.00 -6.70 10.01
C VAL A 416 23.43 -6.59 11.41
N TYR A 417 22.28 -5.95 11.57
CA TYR A 417 21.58 -5.81 12.83
C TYR A 417 20.45 -6.84 12.91
N LEU A 418 20.40 -7.56 14.02
CA LEU A 418 19.39 -8.58 14.27
C LEU A 418 18.65 -8.28 15.57
N HIS A 419 17.31 -8.29 15.49
CA HIS A 419 16.41 -8.21 16.62
C HIS A 419 15.95 -9.63 16.97
N TRP A 420 16.30 -10.14 18.14
CA TRP A 420 16.12 -11.55 18.44
C TRP A 420 16.09 -11.86 19.95
N THR A 421 15.62 -13.06 20.30
CA THR A 421 15.57 -13.57 21.66
C THR A 421 16.46 -14.82 21.75
N PRO A 422 17.64 -14.76 22.37
CA PRO A 422 18.50 -15.92 22.52
C PRO A 422 17.86 -16.95 23.45
N HIS A 423 18.11 -18.23 23.16
CA HIS A 423 17.72 -19.31 24.03
C HIS A 423 18.57 -19.38 25.31
N SER A 424 19.79 -18.87 25.29
CA SER A 424 20.67 -18.78 26.45
C SER A 424 20.16 -17.72 27.45
N GLY A 425 20.25 -18.02 28.74
CA GLY A 425 19.84 -17.06 29.77
C GLY A 425 18.35 -17.00 30.08
N ILE A 426 17.56 -17.98 29.63
CA ILE A 426 16.16 -18.09 29.98
C ILE A 426 15.99 -18.38 31.48
N ASP A 427 15.21 -17.55 32.18
CA ASP A 427 14.67 -17.87 33.49
C ASP A 427 13.42 -18.74 33.37
N ARG A 428 13.61 -20.06 33.48
CA ARG A 428 12.52 -21.04 33.31
C ARG A 428 11.49 -20.97 34.42
N ASP A 429 11.90 -20.64 35.64
CA ASP A 429 11.00 -20.53 36.77
C ASP A 429 10.07 -19.34 36.63
N LYS A 430 10.60 -18.18 36.26
CA LYS A 430 9.82 -16.97 36.01
C LYS A 430 9.24 -16.89 34.61
N ARG A 431 9.64 -17.79 33.70
CA ARG A 431 9.26 -17.74 32.30
C ARG A 431 9.57 -16.40 31.63
N MET A 432 10.81 -15.95 31.86
CA MET A 432 11.35 -14.70 31.31
C MET A 432 12.55 -14.99 30.44
N ALA A 433 12.75 -14.15 29.43
CA ALA A 433 13.93 -14.15 28.57
C ALA A 433 14.45 -12.72 28.43
N GLU A 434 15.63 -12.58 27.83
CA GLU A 434 16.20 -11.31 27.43
C GLU A 434 16.10 -11.18 25.91
N ARG A 435 15.33 -10.23 25.42
CA ARG A 435 15.31 -9.87 23.99
C ARG A 435 16.38 -8.84 23.74
N ARG A 436 17.00 -8.88 22.55
CA ARG A 436 18.10 -7.97 22.22
C ARG A 436 18.12 -7.53 20.76
N VAL A 437 18.77 -6.41 20.53
CA VAL A 437 19.27 -6.00 19.21
C VAL A 437 20.77 -6.10 19.24
N SER A 438 21.31 -6.91 18.32
CA SER A 438 22.76 -7.16 18.20
C SER A 438 23.22 -6.85 16.79
N ARG A 439 24.45 -6.33 16.68
CA ARG A 439 25.16 -6.15 15.41
C ARG A 439 26.16 -7.30 15.21
N PHE A 440 26.17 -7.84 14.00
CA PHE A 440 27.13 -8.85 13.54
C PHE A 440 27.86 -8.33 12.30
N THR A 441 28.95 -9.00 11.90
CA THR A 441 29.69 -8.71 10.68
C THR A 441 29.51 -9.84 9.69
N LEU A 442 29.14 -9.51 8.45
CA LEU A 442 29.07 -10.42 7.32
C LEU A 442 30.38 -10.37 6.52
N ASP A 443 30.92 -11.52 6.16
CA ASP A 443 31.97 -11.63 5.16
C ASP A 443 31.35 -11.55 3.74
N HIS A 444 31.59 -10.46 3.04
CA HIS A 444 31.08 -10.23 1.68
C HIS A 444 31.55 -11.25 0.63
N ALA A 445 32.68 -11.91 0.86
CA ALA A 445 33.22 -12.89 -0.10
C ALA A 445 32.48 -14.23 -0.03
N THR A 446 31.99 -14.59 1.13
CA THR A 446 31.37 -15.91 1.40
C THR A 446 29.89 -15.83 1.71
N ASP A 447 29.35 -14.64 1.93
CA ASP A 447 27.99 -14.41 2.47
C ASP A 447 27.75 -15.10 3.81
N LYS A 448 28.81 -15.23 4.64
CA LYS A 448 28.71 -15.83 5.97
C LYS A 448 28.78 -14.77 7.07
N LEU A 449 27.87 -14.91 8.02
CA LEU A 449 27.83 -14.08 9.21
C LEU A 449 28.85 -14.62 10.23
N ASP A 450 29.76 -13.77 10.69
CA ASP A 450 30.63 -14.09 11.81
C ASP A 450 29.84 -13.96 13.12
N LEU A 451 29.40 -15.08 13.67
CA LEU A 451 28.63 -15.13 14.92
C LEU A 451 29.46 -14.72 16.14
N SER A 452 30.81 -14.79 16.05
CA SER A 452 31.70 -14.35 17.14
C SER A 452 31.85 -12.83 17.21
N SER A 453 31.44 -12.11 16.16
CA SER A 453 31.48 -10.64 16.07
C SER A 453 30.35 -9.94 16.80
N GLU A 454 29.45 -10.66 17.50
CA GLU A 454 28.29 -10.09 18.15
C GLU A 454 28.63 -8.87 19.04
N LYS A 455 27.94 -7.77 18.79
CA LYS A 455 27.87 -6.60 19.66
C LYS A 455 26.44 -6.39 20.10
N VAL A 456 26.13 -6.62 21.35
CA VAL A 456 24.79 -6.37 21.91
C VAL A 456 24.64 -4.87 22.15
N LEU A 457 23.79 -4.21 21.34
CA LEU A 457 23.52 -2.78 21.44
C LEU A 457 22.49 -2.50 22.53
N LEU A 458 21.35 -3.19 22.49
CA LEU A 458 20.23 -2.97 23.39
C LEU A 458 19.63 -4.30 23.82
N LYS A 459 19.17 -4.38 25.09
CA LYS A 459 18.50 -5.55 25.64
C LYS A 459 17.46 -5.21 26.68
N TRP A 460 16.42 -6.02 26.78
CA TRP A 460 15.33 -5.84 27.75
C TRP A 460 14.61 -7.15 28.07
N PRO A 461 13.95 -7.23 29.23
CA PRO A 461 13.23 -8.43 29.64
C PRO A 461 11.91 -8.58 28.87
N VAL A 462 11.59 -9.83 28.50
CA VAL A 462 10.33 -10.25 27.91
C VAL A 462 9.79 -11.49 28.61
N GLN A 463 8.46 -11.60 28.71
CA GLN A 463 7.83 -12.82 29.17
C GLN A 463 7.76 -13.85 28.02
N ILE A 464 7.94 -15.10 28.37
CA ILE A 464 7.83 -16.25 27.48
C ILE A 464 6.83 -17.28 28.02
N HIS A 465 5.93 -16.84 28.89
CA HIS A 465 4.88 -17.63 29.50
C HIS A 465 3.72 -17.91 28.54
N SER A 466 3.35 -16.91 27.77
CA SER A 466 2.21 -16.99 26.84
C SER A 466 2.49 -16.19 25.57
N CYS A 467 1.74 -16.47 24.48
CA CYS A 467 1.73 -15.62 23.31
C CYS A 467 1.27 -14.20 23.71
N CYS A 468 1.65 -13.17 23.10
CA CYS A 468 2.28 -12.93 21.82
C CYS A 468 2.98 -11.56 21.86
N HIS A 469 2.97 -10.86 20.72
CA HIS A 469 3.36 -9.46 20.51
C HIS A 469 4.87 -9.23 20.73
N ALA A 470 5.63 -9.75 19.80
CA ALA A 470 7.09 -9.59 19.82
C ALA A 470 7.57 -8.35 19.05
N GLY A 471 6.84 -7.86 18.04
CA GLY A 471 7.31 -6.81 17.15
C GLY A 471 8.29 -7.35 16.11
N GLY A 472 9.38 -6.61 15.84
CA GLY A 472 10.50 -7.10 15.03
C GLY A 472 11.03 -6.11 13.99
N GLY A 473 10.22 -5.21 13.46
CA GLY A 473 10.63 -4.27 12.42
C GLY A 473 11.75 -3.34 12.87
N MET A 474 12.68 -3.06 11.97
CA MET A 474 13.73 -2.05 12.13
C MET A 474 13.79 -1.19 10.86
N ALA A 475 14.29 0.04 10.99
CA ALA A 475 14.49 0.95 9.85
C ALA A 475 15.46 2.08 10.25
N TRP A 476 16.18 2.62 9.27
CA TRP A 476 17.11 3.75 9.45
C TRP A 476 16.48 5.06 8.97
N ASP A 477 16.85 6.17 9.64
CA ASP A 477 16.71 7.50 9.05
C ASP A 477 18.01 7.94 8.34
N SER A 478 17.96 9.06 7.64
CA SER A 478 19.11 9.61 6.89
C SER A 478 20.27 10.08 7.80
N LYS A 479 20.03 10.17 9.10
CA LYS A 479 21.01 10.60 10.11
C LYS A 479 21.71 9.42 10.80
N GLY A 480 21.41 8.18 10.38
CA GLY A 480 21.98 6.99 10.97
C GLY A 480 21.36 6.61 12.32
N ASN A 481 20.14 7.05 12.60
CA ASN A 481 19.41 6.57 13.75
C ASN A 481 18.61 5.31 13.41
N LEU A 482 18.71 4.30 14.25
CA LEU A 482 17.99 3.03 14.10
C LEU A 482 16.68 3.06 14.90
N TYR A 483 15.57 2.87 14.20
CA TYR A 483 14.27 2.64 14.80
C TYR A 483 14.05 1.14 15.00
N ILE A 484 13.47 0.76 16.15
CA ILE A 484 13.27 -0.64 16.56
C ILE A 484 11.85 -0.80 17.09
N ALA A 485 11.05 -1.60 16.42
CA ALA A 485 9.68 -1.88 16.81
C ALA A 485 9.59 -3.04 17.79
N THR A 486 8.94 -2.83 18.94
CA THR A 486 8.75 -3.84 19.98
C THR A 486 7.27 -4.01 20.28
N GLY A 487 6.77 -5.23 20.35
CA GLY A 487 5.42 -5.51 20.78
C GLY A 487 5.25 -5.36 22.30
N ASP A 488 4.01 -5.25 22.74
CA ASP A 488 3.70 -5.01 24.15
C ASP A 488 3.98 -6.22 25.07
N ASN A 489 4.30 -7.36 24.51
CA ASN A 489 4.65 -8.59 25.22
C ASN A 489 3.60 -8.97 26.27
N ASN A 490 2.34 -8.79 25.93
CA ASN A 490 1.19 -9.00 26.78
C ASN A 490 0.29 -10.09 26.25
N SER A 491 -0.31 -10.89 27.15
CA SER A 491 -1.26 -11.92 26.73
C SER A 491 -2.62 -11.32 26.37
N SER A 492 -3.15 -11.70 25.19
CA SER A 492 -4.46 -11.27 24.73
C SER A 492 -5.65 -11.96 25.43
N GLY A 493 -5.41 -13.03 26.19
CA GLY A 493 -6.44 -13.97 26.63
C GLY A 493 -7.33 -13.51 27.79
N PHE A 494 -6.97 -12.44 28.53
CA PHE A 494 -7.62 -12.13 29.81
C PHE A 494 -8.57 -10.93 29.80
N SER A 495 -8.85 -10.35 28.66
CA SER A 495 -9.70 -9.15 28.53
C SER A 495 -10.85 -9.30 27.55
N GLY A 496 -11.23 -10.53 27.25
CA GLY A 496 -12.26 -10.81 26.23
C GLY A 496 -11.89 -10.27 24.83
N GLY A 497 -10.59 -10.07 24.59
CA GLY A 497 -10.07 -9.52 23.33
C GLY A 497 -10.06 -7.99 23.26
N TYR A 498 -10.36 -7.28 24.35
CA TYR A 498 -10.28 -5.81 24.42
C TYR A 498 -8.93 -5.33 25.01
N SER A 499 -8.91 -4.22 25.72
CA SER A 499 -7.70 -3.72 26.36
C SER A 499 -7.11 -4.71 27.37
N GLY A 500 -5.82 -4.99 27.27
CA GLY A 500 -5.08 -5.80 28.21
C GLY A 500 -4.67 -4.96 29.44
N ASN A 501 -5.58 -4.73 30.37
CA ASN A 501 -5.38 -3.93 31.57
C ASN A 501 -5.74 -4.67 32.87
N ASN A 502 -5.50 -5.98 32.90
CA ASN A 502 -5.70 -6.78 34.13
C ASN A 502 -4.44 -6.77 35.00
N PRO A 503 -4.42 -6.08 36.15
CA PRO A 503 -3.27 -6.01 37.01
C PRO A 503 -3.05 -7.26 37.87
N GLU A 504 -4.03 -8.14 37.96
CA GLU A 504 -3.97 -9.33 38.82
C GLU A 504 -2.87 -10.30 38.37
N PRO A 505 -2.04 -10.77 39.26
CA PRO A 505 -1.01 -11.73 38.95
C PRO A 505 -1.59 -13.03 38.39
N ASN A 506 -1.13 -13.46 37.21
CA ASN A 506 -1.54 -14.71 36.61
C ASN A 506 -0.41 -15.76 36.56
N TYR A 507 0.83 -15.36 36.88
CA TYR A 507 1.93 -16.29 37.01
C TYR A 507 3.02 -15.75 37.96
N LYS A 508 3.38 -16.53 39.04
CA LYS A 508 4.49 -16.22 39.96
C LYS A 508 4.53 -14.76 40.46
N GLY A 509 3.37 -14.18 40.74
CA GLY A 509 3.25 -12.81 41.24
C GLY A 509 3.35 -11.71 40.17
N VAL A 510 3.44 -12.06 38.88
CA VAL A 510 3.46 -11.12 37.76
C VAL A 510 2.18 -11.21 36.94
N SER A 511 1.63 -10.07 36.54
CA SER A 511 0.57 -10.03 35.53
C SER A 511 1.15 -9.92 34.12
N PHE A 512 0.96 -10.96 33.33
CA PHE A 512 1.27 -10.93 31.89
C PHE A 512 0.06 -10.50 31.04
N ALA A 513 -1.02 -10.06 31.70
CA ALA A 513 -2.25 -9.57 31.06
C ALA A 513 -2.44 -8.06 31.26
N ASP A 514 -1.44 -7.34 31.77
CA ASP A 514 -1.46 -5.90 32.03
C ASP A 514 -0.50 -5.16 31.10
N ALA A 515 -0.97 -4.67 29.96
CA ALA A 515 -0.19 -3.89 29.02
C ALA A 515 0.19 -2.49 29.57
N ARG A 516 -0.39 -2.08 30.72
CA ARG A 516 0.04 -0.88 31.44
C ARG A 516 1.40 -1.09 32.10
N ARG A 517 1.78 -2.33 32.40
CA ARG A 517 3.12 -2.74 32.84
C ARG A 517 4.18 -2.57 31.73
N THR A 518 3.76 -2.61 30.45
CA THR A 518 4.63 -2.61 29.28
C THR A 518 4.36 -1.41 28.37
N ALA A 519 3.40 -1.50 27.43
CA ALA A 519 3.14 -0.45 26.44
C ALA A 519 2.80 0.91 27.07
N GLY A 520 2.01 0.90 28.15
CA GLY A 520 1.65 2.09 28.91
C GLY A 520 2.72 2.57 29.92
N ASN A 521 3.84 1.89 30.07
CA ASN A 521 4.87 2.18 31.06
C ASN A 521 6.05 2.90 30.40
N THR A 522 6.41 4.07 30.90
CA THR A 522 7.51 4.90 30.38
C THR A 522 8.91 4.36 30.74
N ASN A 523 9.01 3.43 31.67
CA ASN A 523 10.27 2.75 32.07
C ASN A 523 10.44 1.36 31.46
N ASN A 524 9.59 0.97 30.49
CA ASN A 524 9.62 -0.33 29.85
C ASN A 524 9.76 -0.18 28.32
N LEU A 525 10.55 -1.05 27.67
CA LEU A 525 10.84 -0.99 26.25
C LEU A 525 9.91 -1.87 25.38
N ASN A 526 8.96 -2.58 25.96
CA ASN A 526 7.94 -3.33 25.22
C ASN A 526 6.75 -2.44 24.88
N GLY A 527 6.13 -2.67 23.70
CA GLY A 527 5.02 -1.86 23.19
C GLY A 527 5.45 -0.46 22.74
N LYS A 528 6.59 -0.38 22.07
CA LYS A 528 7.28 0.85 21.69
C LYS A 528 7.79 0.80 20.25
N ILE A 529 8.13 1.98 19.72
CA ILE A 529 9.16 2.11 18.69
C ILE A 529 10.29 2.91 19.33
N LEU A 530 11.43 2.27 19.47
CA LEU A 530 12.63 2.83 20.07
C LEU A 530 13.44 3.53 18.98
N ARG A 531 14.25 4.54 19.35
CA ARG A 531 15.20 5.17 18.45
C ARG A 531 16.53 5.39 19.15
N ILE A 532 17.58 4.82 18.57
CA ILE A 532 18.96 4.92 19.05
C ILE A 532 19.89 5.31 17.91
N HIS A 533 21.08 5.82 18.21
CA HIS A 533 22.15 6.02 17.25
C HIS A 533 23.29 5.04 17.55
N PRO A 534 23.41 3.93 16.79
CA PRO A 534 24.48 2.97 17.01
C PRO A 534 25.87 3.56 16.72
N GLU A 535 26.81 3.24 17.59
CA GLU A 535 28.19 3.68 17.45
C GLU A 535 29.11 2.56 16.94
N PRO A 536 30.23 2.91 16.29
CA PRO A 536 31.14 1.90 15.72
C PRO A 536 31.70 0.91 16.75
N ASP A 537 31.86 1.30 17.99
CA ASP A 537 32.39 0.43 19.06
C ASP A 537 31.38 -0.61 19.57
N GLY A 538 30.10 -0.50 19.15
CA GLY A 538 29.02 -1.38 19.59
C GLY A 538 28.21 -0.84 20.77
N THR A 539 28.42 0.42 21.13
CA THR A 539 27.53 1.18 22.00
C THR A 539 26.47 1.95 21.21
N TYR A 540 25.67 2.77 21.86
CA TYR A 540 24.75 3.69 21.19
C TYR A 540 24.61 4.98 21.99
N THR A 541 24.19 6.04 21.29
CA THR A 541 23.77 7.29 21.89
C THR A 541 22.28 7.51 21.69
N LEU A 542 21.70 8.45 22.44
CA LEU A 542 20.28 8.81 22.35
C LEU A 542 20.12 10.04 21.47
N PRO A 543 19.44 9.93 20.32
CA PRO A 543 19.17 11.07 19.45
C PRO A 543 18.26 12.09 20.14
N GLU A 544 18.50 13.37 19.89
CA GLU A 544 17.60 14.45 20.31
C GLU A 544 16.21 14.27 19.70
N GLY A 545 15.16 14.62 20.45
CA GLY A 545 13.77 14.53 20.00
C GLY A 545 13.12 13.14 20.19
N ASN A 546 13.71 12.27 20.99
CA ASN A 546 13.00 11.13 21.55
C ASN A 546 11.91 11.61 22.53
N LEU A 547 10.92 10.74 22.83
CA LEU A 547 9.77 11.12 23.68
C LEU A 547 10.18 11.50 25.09
N PHE A 548 11.24 10.87 25.59
CA PHE A 548 11.83 11.11 26.89
C PHE A 548 13.35 11.22 26.77
N THR A 549 13.95 11.92 27.76
CA THR A 549 15.41 12.01 27.92
C THR A 549 15.99 10.87 28.76
N GLY A 550 15.11 10.08 29.40
CA GLY A 550 15.52 9.07 30.40
C GLY A 550 15.84 9.63 31.77
N LYS A 551 15.56 10.90 32.01
CA LYS A 551 15.83 11.63 33.28
C LYS A 551 14.57 12.10 33.99
N GLU A 552 13.41 12.05 33.34
CA GLU A 552 12.13 12.46 33.89
C GLU A 552 11.72 11.51 35.02
N THR A 553 11.21 12.08 36.09
CA THR A 553 10.64 11.35 37.24
C THR A 553 9.41 12.09 37.74
N ASP A 554 8.54 11.42 38.47
CA ASP A 554 7.38 11.99 39.15
C ASP A 554 7.49 11.84 40.70
N GLU A 555 6.49 12.35 41.40
CA GLU A 555 6.44 12.29 42.89
C GLU A 555 6.39 10.84 43.42
N GLY A 556 5.89 9.89 42.62
CA GLY A 556 5.86 8.46 42.88
C GLY A 556 7.20 7.75 42.63
N GLY A 557 8.21 8.45 42.13
CA GLY A 557 9.51 7.90 41.77
C GLY A 557 9.48 7.12 40.44
N GLY A 558 8.44 7.31 39.61
CA GLY A 558 8.34 6.78 38.25
C GLY A 558 9.46 7.26 37.35
N LYS A 559 9.90 6.42 36.42
CA LYS A 559 11.09 6.64 35.57
C LYS A 559 10.72 6.61 34.10
N THR A 560 11.66 7.08 33.30
CA THR A 560 11.55 7.03 31.83
C THR A 560 12.74 6.33 31.19
N ARG A 561 12.56 5.87 29.95
CA ARG A 561 13.64 5.36 29.11
C ARG A 561 13.83 6.29 27.92
N GLY A 562 15.06 6.76 27.75
CA GLY A 562 15.42 7.74 26.72
C GLY A 562 15.40 7.16 25.29
N GLU A 563 15.38 5.85 25.13
CA GLU A 563 15.29 5.16 23.85
C GLU A 563 13.90 5.27 23.22
N ILE A 564 12.87 5.64 23.97
CA ILE A 564 11.47 5.65 23.51
C ILE A 564 11.23 6.82 22.56
N TYR A 565 10.93 6.53 21.30
CA TYR A 565 10.45 7.49 20.31
C TYR A 565 8.92 7.46 20.22
N VAL A 566 8.33 6.26 20.17
CA VAL A 566 6.87 6.07 20.23
C VAL A 566 6.54 5.12 21.36
N MET A 567 5.55 5.49 22.19
CA MET A 567 4.97 4.58 23.17
C MET A 567 3.52 4.25 22.85
N GLY A 568 2.96 3.27 23.53
CA GLY A 568 1.54 2.96 23.39
C GLY A 568 1.15 2.29 22.09
N VAL A 569 1.97 1.38 21.58
CA VAL A 569 1.66 0.50 20.45
C VAL A 569 1.51 -0.95 20.91
N ARG A 570 0.65 -1.73 20.24
CA ARG A 570 0.39 -3.12 20.65
C ARG A 570 1.40 -4.10 20.07
N ASN A 571 1.39 -4.32 18.75
CA ASN A 571 2.35 -5.21 18.08
C ASN A 571 2.75 -4.66 16.70
N PRO A 572 3.67 -3.70 16.64
CA PRO A 572 4.19 -3.16 15.39
C PRO A 572 5.19 -4.16 14.77
N ALA A 573 4.71 -5.01 13.87
CA ALA A 573 5.55 -6.02 13.26
C ALA A 573 6.48 -5.44 12.19
N ARG A 574 6.04 -4.40 11.47
CA ARG A 574 6.80 -3.75 10.40
C ARG A 574 6.71 -2.24 10.51
N ILE A 575 7.86 -1.61 10.29
CA ILE A 575 8.02 -0.16 10.20
C ILE A 575 8.86 0.17 8.98
N SER A 576 8.80 1.40 8.52
CA SER A 576 9.69 1.94 7.50
C SER A 576 9.91 3.43 7.74
N VAL A 577 11.04 3.95 7.29
CA VAL A 577 11.31 5.38 7.25
C VAL A 577 11.37 5.79 5.79
N ASP A 578 10.70 6.87 5.45
CA ASP A 578 10.77 7.44 4.12
C ASP A 578 12.15 8.09 3.91
N PRO A 579 12.94 7.63 2.94
CA PRO A 579 14.32 8.09 2.78
C PRO A 579 14.48 9.56 2.37
N GLU A 580 13.41 10.20 1.87
CA GLU A 580 13.46 11.62 1.49
C GLU A 580 13.03 12.57 2.62
N THR A 581 12.19 12.11 3.53
CA THR A 581 11.57 12.99 4.55
C THR A 581 11.94 12.64 5.98
N ASP A 582 12.59 11.50 6.23
CA ASP A 582 12.84 10.93 7.56
C ASP A 582 11.55 10.67 8.37
N ILE A 583 10.39 10.65 7.72
CA ILE A 583 9.13 10.34 8.38
C ILE A 583 9.02 8.83 8.61
N LEU A 584 8.70 8.43 9.83
CA LEU A 584 8.46 7.05 10.22
C LEU A 584 7.03 6.64 9.87
N TYR A 585 6.89 5.48 9.24
CA TYR A 585 5.62 4.82 8.94
C TYR A 585 5.55 3.49 9.69
N ALA A 586 4.42 3.21 10.32
CA ALA A 586 4.25 2.00 11.12
C ALA A 586 2.84 1.43 10.99
N GLY A 587 2.74 0.10 11.09
CA GLY A 587 1.49 -0.63 11.21
C GLY A 587 1.52 -1.56 12.41
N TRP A 588 0.41 -1.71 13.10
CA TRP A 588 0.29 -2.65 14.23
C TRP A 588 -1.09 -3.28 14.33
N VAL A 589 -1.08 -4.53 14.78
CA VAL A 589 -2.29 -5.29 15.02
C VAL A 589 -3.00 -4.81 16.27
N GLY A 590 -4.32 -4.67 16.17
CA GLY A 590 -5.19 -4.37 17.29
C GLY A 590 -5.50 -5.58 18.21
N PRO A 591 -6.29 -5.40 19.26
CA PRO A 591 -6.76 -6.51 20.11
C PRO A 591 -7.75 -7.43 19.36
N ASP A 592 -8.26 -8.48 20.01
CA ASP A 592 -8.98 -9.57 19.32
C ASP A 592 -10.51 -9.42 19.31
N ALA A 593 -11.08 -8.42 19.98
CA ALA A 593 -12.53 -8.25 20.10
C ALA A 593 -13.21 -8.01 18.74
N GLY A 594 -14.08 -8.92 18.34
CA GLY A 594 -14.76 -8.87 17.04
C GLY A 594 -15.86 -7.81 16.92
N ALA A 595 -16.32 -7.21 18.02
CA ALA A 595 -17.38 -6.22 18.07
C ALA A 595 -17.13 -5.20 19.18
N PRO A 596 -17.62 -3.95 19.06
CA PRO A 596 -17.55 -2.97 20.15
C PRO A 596 -18.47 -3.36 21.30
N SER A 597 -18.11 -2.93 22.49
CA SER A 597 -18.87 -3.18 23.73
C SER A 597 -19.04 -1.90 24.52
N ALA A 598 -20.26 -1.61 24.95
CA ALA A 598 -20.53 -0.51 25.86
C ALA A 598 -19.81 -0.66 27.21
N THR A 599 -19.49 -1.90 27.59
CA THR A 599 -18.80 -2.22 28.84
C THR A 599 -17.28 -2.28 28.69
N TRP A 600 -16.75 -2.58 27.48
CA TRP A 600 -15.34 -2.84 27.26
C TRP A 600 -14.65 -1.78 26.37
N GLY A 601 -15.36 -1.18 25.48
CA GLY A 601 -14.82 -0.20 24.55
C GLY A 601 -14.86 -0.63 23.10
N PRO A 602 -14.03 -0.06 22.24
CA PRO A 602 -14.03 -0.32 20.81
C PRO A 602 -13.68 -1.78 20.49
N ALA A 603 -14.14 -2.23 19.34
CA ALA A 603 -13.68 -3.48 18.74
C ALA A 603 -12.19 -3.40 18.41
N LYS A 604 -11.62 -4.51 17.96
CA LYS A 604 -10.26 -4.50 17.46
C LYS A 604 -10.16 -3.65 16.21
N TYR A 605 -9.11 -2.84 16.15
CA TYR A 605 -8.72 -2.09 14.96
C TYR A 605 -7.24 -2.29 14.70
N ASP A 606 -6.95 -2.82 13.53
CA ASP A 606 -5.62 -2.75 12.99
C ASP A 606 -5.34 -1.33 12.52
N THR A 607 -4.12 -0.88 12.63
CA THR A 607 -3.82 0.54 12.58
C THR A 607 -2.56 0.80 11.79
N PHE A 608 -2.58 1.88 10.99
CA PHE A 608 -1.40 2.45 10.36
C PHE A 608 -1.24 3.92 10.74
N ALA A 609 0.00 4.34 10.95
CA ALA A 609 0.31 5.71 11.34
C ALA A 609 1.51 6.27 10.57
N VAL A 610 1.39 7.55 10.21
CA VAL A 610 2.47 8.42 9.79
C VAL A 610 2.97 9.14 11.04
N ILE A 611 4.24 9.06 11.35
CA ILE A 611 4.82 9.51 12.63
C ILE A 611 5.91 10.52 12.33
N THR A 612 5.58 11.79 12.45
CA THR A 612 6.48 12.91 12.14
C THR A 612 7.29 13.36 13.37
N LYS A 613 6.89 12.95 14.56
CA LYS A 613 7.55 13.28 15.83
C LYS A 613 7.30 12.22 16.90
N ALA A 614 8.10 12.21 17.93
CA ALA A 614 7.92 11.36 19.10
C ALA A 614 6.51 11.53 19.71
N SER A 615 5.85 10.41 20.07
CA SER A 615 4.43 10.46 20.46
C SER A 615 3.98 9.24 21.24
N ASN A 616 2.83 9.39 21.93
CA ASN A 616 2.08 8.31 22.55
C ASN A 616 0.91 7.92 21.64
N ARG A 617 0.79 6.64 21.24
CA ARG A 617 -0.28 6.11 20.36
C ARG A 617 -1.44 5.49 21.12
N GLY A 618 -1.38 5.50 22.44
CA GLY A 618 -2.51 5.30 23.32
C GLY A 618 -2.71 3.91 23.89
N TRP A 619 -2.21 2.84 23.29
CA TRP A 619 -2.39 1.49 23.85
C TRP A 619 -1.72 1.35 25.23
N PRO A 620 -2.39 0.76 26.25
CA PRO A 620 -3.69 0.06 26.21
C PRO A 620 -4.92 0.93 26.57
N TYR A 621 -4.79 2.23 26.68
CA TYR A 621 -5.87 3.15 27.10
C TYR A 621 -6.79 3.54 25.96
N CYS A 622 -6.18 3.82 24.82
CA CYS A 622 -6.86 4.28 23.60
C CYS A 622 -6.28 3.58 22.36
N MET A 623 -7.04 3.58 21.28
CA MET A 623 -6.54 3.07 19.99
C MET A 623 -7.14 3.82 18.79
N GLY A 624 -6.63 3.52 17.60
CA GLY A 624 -7.08 4.13 16.36
C GLY A 624 -6.94 5.66 16.42
N ASN A 625 -8.01 6.37 16.16
CA ASN A 625 -8.03 7.83 16.29
C ASN A 625 -8.58 8.27 17.66
N LYS A 626 -7.83 8.02 18.74
CA LYS A 626 -8.17 8.39 20.11
C LYS A 626 -9.47 7.78 20.64
N GLN A 627 -9.74 6.51 20.33
CA GLN A 627 -10.92 5.83 20.85
C GLN A 627 -10.59 5.23 22.21
N PRO A 628 -11.25 5.66 23.28
CA PRO A 628 -10.94 5.18 24.61
C PRO A 628 -11.49 3.78 24.86
N TYR A 629 -10.72 2.97 25.59
CA TYR A 629 -11.22 1.80 26.30
C TYR A 629 -11.82 2.18 27.65
N ARG A 630 -12.54 1.26 28.24
CA ARG A 630 -13.04 1.42 29.62
C ARG A 630 -12.09 0.78 30.61
N ASP A 631 -11.87 1.49 31.71
CA ASP A 631 -11.25 0.93 32.90
C ASP A 631 -12.23 0.02 33.64
N ARG A 632 -11.72 -0.88 34.50
CA ARG A 632 -12.50 -1.93 35.09
C ARG A 632 -12.12 -2.21 36.50
N ASN A 633 -13.13 -2.60 37.28
CA ASN A 633 -12.94 -3.22 38.59
C ASN A 633 -12.62 -4.70 38.39
N LEU A 634 -11.33 -5.04 38.45
CA LEU A 634 -10.92 -6.43 38.52
C LEU A 634 -10.80 -6.79 39.99
N PRO A 635 -11.41 -7.84 40.50
CA PRO A 635 -11.82 -9.11 39.89
C PRO A 635 -13.24 -9.18 39.29
N ASP A 636 -14.05 -8.13 39.32
CA ASP A 636 -15.36 -8.15 38.70
C ASP A 636 -15.36 -7.31 37.42
N PRO A 637 -14.94 -7.88 36.26
CA PRO A 637 -14.83 -7.14 35.02
C PRO A 637 -16.18 -6.74 34.40
N SER A 638 -17.29 -7.16 34.97
CA SER A 638 -18.63 -6.72 34.54
C SER A 638 -18.93 -5.28 34.96
N LYS A 639 -18.16 -4.71 35.90
CA LYS A 639 -18.31 -3.36 36.44
C LYS A 639 -17.29 -2.42 35.83
N PRO A 640 -17.64 -1.68 34.73
CA PRO A 640 -16.76 -0.65 34.22
C PRO A 640 -16.64 0.52 35.22
N LEU A 641 -15.42 1.05 35.38
CA LEU A 641 -15.15 2.19 36.24
C LEU A 641 -15.35 3.51 35.49
N GLY A 642 -14.77 3.66 34.32
CA GLY A 642 -14.88 4.86 33.50
C GLY A 642 -14.26 4.65 32.12
N TRP A 643 -14.30 5.68 31.28
CA TRP A 643 -13.52 5.74 30.05
C TRP A 643 -12.14 6.31 30.33
N TYR A 644 -11.11 5.75 29.74
CA TYR A 644 -9.79 6.38 29.78
C TYR A 644 -9.82 7.74 29.07
N ASP A 645 -9.10 8.70 29.61
CA ASP A 645 -8.91 10.02 28.99
C ASP A 645 -7.72 9.94 28.03
N CYS A 646 -7.98 10.07 26.74
CA CYS A 646 -6.92 10.01 25.72
C CYS A 646 -6.09 11.30 25.65
N ASP A 647 -6.61 12.42 26.14
CA ASP A 647 -5.88 13.68 26.17
C ASP A 647 -5.02 13.83 27.44
N HIS A 648 -5.40 13.16 28.53
CA HIS A 648 -4.65 13.14 29.81
C HIS A 648 -4.54 11.71 30.36
N PRO A 649 -3.91 10.78 29.60
CA PRO A 649 -3.88 9.38 30.03
C PRO A 649 -3.03 9.21 31.28
N LYS A 650 -3.47 8.33 32.16
CA LYS A 650 -2.76 8.00 33.41
C LYS A 650 -2.50 6.51 33.50
N ASN A 651 -1.31 6.17 34.00
CA ASN A 651 -0.95 4.80 34.34
C ASN A 651 -0.97 4.61 35.85
N GLU A 652 -2.10 4.22 36.39
CA GLU A 652 -2.35 3.93 37.80
C GLU A 652 -2.26 2.43 38.12
N SER A 653 -1.68 1.63 37.20
CA SER A 653 -1.49 0.19 37.46
C SER A 653 -0.49 -0.03 38.61
N PRO A 654 -0.77 -0.99 39.50
CA PRO A 654 0.22 -1.39 40.52
C PRO A 654 1.48 -2.03 39.93
N ASN A 655 1.44 -2.37 38.63
CA ASN A 655 2.59 -2.91 37.88
C ASN A 655 3.40 -1.81 37.17
N ASN A 656 3.07 -0.54 37.35
CA ASN A 656 3.77 0.59 36.75
C ASN A 656 4.94 1.05 37.63
N ASP A 657 6.13 1.14 37.06
CA ASP A 657 7.32 1.79 37.64
C ASP A 657 7.79 3.01 36.81
N GLY A 658 6.98 3.38 35.81
CA GLY A 658 7.11 4.59 35.03
C GLY A 658 6.29 5.75 35.56
N LEU A 659 6.20 6.83 34.78
CA LEU A 659 5.40 8.01 35.10
C LEU A 659 3.91 7.65 35.22
N VAL A 660 3.21 8.28 36.15
CA VAL A 660 1.75 8.17 36.30
C VAL A 660 1.05 8.99 35.19
N ASN A 661 1.43 10.23 35.00
CA ASN A 661 0.88 11.10 33.97
C ASN A 661 1.63 10.88 32.65
N LEU A 662 0.90 10.44 31.63
CA LEU A 662 1.48 10.10 30.33
C LEU A 662 1.28 11.25 29.33
N PRO A 663 2.12 11.33 28.29
CA PRO A 663 1.89 12.25 27.19
C PRO A 663 0.52 12.03 26.53
N PRO A 664 -0.15 13.11 26.05
CA PRO A 664 -1.40 13.01 25.32
C PRO A 664 -1.33 12.01 24.15
N VAL A 665 -2.43 11.31 23.90
CA VAL A 665 -2.50 10.36 22.80
C VAL A 665 -2.56 11.09 21.47
N THR A 666 -1.75 10.66 20.55
CA THR A 666 -1.77 11.07 19.15
C THR A 666 -2.52 10.03 18.34
N GLY A 667 -3.54 10.45 17.59
CA GLY A 667 -4.34 9.56 16.74
C GLY A 667 -3.55 8.96 15.58
N SER A 668 -4.11 7.90 15.01
CA SER A 668 -3.57 7.21 13.85
C SER A 668 -4.25 7.67 12.56
N ASN A 669 -3.63 7.42 11.41
CA ASN A 669 -4.08 7.91 10.10
C ASN A 669 -5.07 6.95 9.44
N ILE A 670 -4.87 5.64 9.60
CA ILE A 670 -5.69 4.58 9.00
C ILE A 670 -5.97 3.55 10.09
N TRP A 671 -7.22 3.12 10.20
CA TRP A 671 -7.62 2.03 11.09
C TRP A 671 -8.78 1.26 10.47
N TYR A 672 -8.88 -0.02 10.76
CA TYR A 672 -9.89 -0.89 10.17
C TYR A 672 -10.17 -2.11 11.03
N ALA A 673 -11.42 -2.58 10.97
CA ALA A 673 -11.86 -3.80 11.65
C ALA A 673 -11.88 -4.98 10.68
N PRO A 674 -11.55 -6.21 11.14
CA PRO A 674 -11.42 -7.36 10.25
C PRO A 674 -12.74 -7.92 9.70
N GLN A 675 -13.88 -7.57 10.23
CA GLN A 675 -15.16 -8.18 9.85
C GLN A 675 -16.23 -7.20 9.36
N GLY A 676 -15.86 -6.23 8.52
CA GLY A 676 -16.83 -5.51 7.71
C GLY A 676 -17.75 -4.53 8.44
N GLY A 677 -17.66 -4.41 9.74
CA GLY A 677 -18.19 -3.28 10.46
C GLY A 677 -17.15 -2.17 10.39
N GLY A 678 -17.43 -1.05 9.77
CA GLY A 678 -16.61 0.14 9.96
C GLY A 678 -16.46 0.41 11.46
N PRO A 679 -15.51 1.28 11.86
CA PRO A 679 -15.29 1.58 13.26
C PRO A 679 -16.60 2.04 13.91
N ASP A 680 -17.10 1.23 14.85
CA ASP A 680 -18.25 1.64 15.66
C ASP A 680 -17.68 2.24 16.94
N PHE A 681 -17.81 3.55 17.05
CA PHE A 681 -17.19 4.33 18.10
C PHE A 681 -18.00 4.33 19.39
N PRO A 682 -17.34 4.51 20.55
CA PRO A 682 -18.04 4.86 21.75
C PRO A 682 -18.94 6.07 21.48
N ARG A 683 -20.19 5.94 21.87
CA ARG A 683 -21.16 7.03 21.80
C ARG A 683 -21.05 7.84 23.08
N ASP A 684 -21.23 9.15 22.97
CA ASP A 684 -21.40 9.99 24.13
C ASP A 684 -22.67 9.59 24.93
N GLU A 685 -22.90 10.22 26.04
CA GLU A 685 -24.08 10.00 26.90
C GLU A 685 -25.43 10.20 26.17
N ASN A 686 -25.42 10.91 25.02
CA ASN A 686 -26.59 11.17 24.16
C ASN A 686 -26.65 10.18 22.99
N GLY A 687 -25.77 9.19 22.91
CA GLY A 687 -25.73 8.21 21.84
C GLY A 687 -25.14 8.72 20.52
N VAL A 688 -24.46 9.88 20.53
CA VAL A 688 -23.83 10.46 19.34
C VAL A 688 -22.43 9.89 19.18
N PRO A 689 -22.08 9.32 17.99
CA PRO A 689 -20.71 8.89 17.74
C PRO A 689 -19.75 10.08 17.80
N SER A 690 -18.65 9.92 18.54
CA SER A 690 -17.65 10.97 18.72
C SER A 690 -16.82 11.24 17.44
N TYR A 691 -17.05 10.49 16.38
CA TYR A 691 -16.27 10.56 15.14
C TYR A 691 -17.14 10.36 13.89
N LYS A 692 -16.88 11.14 12.84
CA LYS A 692 -17.51 10.96 11.53
C LYS A 692 -16.85 9.82 10.75
N GLN A 693 -17.47 8.69 10.77
CA GLN A 693 -17.02 7.44 10.15
C GLN A 693 -16.92 7.49 8.62
N ASP A 694 -17.71 8.32 7.98
CA ASP A 694 -17.98 8.20 6.55
C ASP A 694 -16.78 8.54 5.67
N GLU A 695 -15.90 9.42 6.09
CA GLU A 695 -14.83 9.92 5.23
C GLU A 695 -13.67 8.94 5.10
N ALA A 696 -13.19 8.36 6.19
CA ALA A 696 -12.11 7.38 6.14
C ALA A 696 -12.55 6.08 5.44
N THR A 697 -13.79 5.63 5.70
CA THR A 697 -14.37 4.45 5.06
C THR A 697 -14.57 4.66 3.56
N TYR A 698 -14.88 5.87 3.16
CA TYR A 698 -15.01 6.22 1.74
C TYR A 698 -13.66 6.22 1.02
N ARG A 699 -12.63 6.79 1.63
CA ARG A 699 -11.28 6.88 1.05
C ARG A 699 -10.58 5.53 0.97
N LEU A 700 -10.93 4.61 1.84
CA LEU A 700 -10.30 3.29 1.98
C LEU A 700 -11.37 2.17 1.99
N PRO A 701 -12.17 2.03 0.93
CA PRO A 701 -13.33 1.13 0.92
C PRO A 701 -12.95 -0.35 1.01
N TRP A 702 -11.71 -0.71 0.66
CA TRP A 702 -11.18 -2.07 0.75
C TRP A 702 -10.83 -2.48 2.19
N LEU A 703 -10.77 -1.57 3.15
CA LEU A 703 -10.59 -1.90 4.57
C LEU A 703 -11.88 -2.46 5.21
N LYS A 704 -12.93 -2.62 4.43
CA LYS A 704 -14.13 -3.35 4.85
C LYS A 704 -13.86 -4.85 4.79
N GLY A 705 -13.75 -5.49 5.96
CA GLY A 705 -13.57 -6.93 6.05
C GLY A 705 -12.11 -7.37 5.91
N GLY A 706 -11.21 -6.59 6.44
CA GLY A 706 -9.78 -6.88 6.45
C GLY A 706 -9.35 -7.98 7.41
N GLY A 707 -8.09 -8.36 7.35
CA GLY A 707 -7.45 -9.41 8.08
C GLY A 707 -7.16 -9.12 9.55
N GLN A 708 -6.04 -9.61 10.03
CA GLN A 708 -5.69 -9.54 11.45
C GLN A 708 -4.22 -9.25 11.69
N ALA A 709 -3.55 -8.54 10.82
CA ALA A 709 -2.25 -7.97 11.16
C ALA A 709 -1.84 -6.94 10.13
N ALA A 710 -1.89 -5.67 10.51
CA ALA A 710 -1.42 -4.57 9.69
C ALA A 710 0.08 -4.72 9.40
N MET A 711 0.43 -4.93 8.12
CA MET A 711 1.79 -5.04 7.62
C MET A 711 2.17 -3.76 6.91
N ASN A 712 2.95 -2.94 7.61
CA ASN A 712 3.52 -1.74 7.04
C ASN A 712 4.49 -2.07 5.91
N GLY A 713 4.55 -1.20 4.93
CA GLY A 713 5.50 -1.26 3.82
C GLY A 713 6.22 0.06 3.61
N PRO A 714 7.06 0.13 2.58
CA PRO A 714 7.85 1.31 2.26
C PRO A 714 7.00 2.42 1.66
N VAL A 715 7.52 3.64 1.72
CA VAL A 715 7.16 4.70 0.78
C VAL A 715 8.05 4.52 -0.45
N TYR A 716 7.46 4.42 -1.63
CA TYR A 716 8.24 4.32 -2.85
C TYR A 716 8.84 5.67 -3.22
N ARG A 717 10.13 5.68 -3.55
CA ARG A 717 10.84 6.85 -4.08
C ARG A 717 11.46 6.50 -5.41
N TYR A 718 11.08 7.29 -6.41
CA TYR A 718 11.55 7.07 -7.77
C TYR A 718 12.96 7.65 -7.94
N ASP A 719 13.92 6.78 -8.25
CA ASP A 719 15.29 7.19 -8.57
C ASP A 719 15.41 7.52 -10.06
N ASP A 720 15.49 8.81 -10.40
CA ASP A 720 15.67 9.28 -11.79
C ASP A 720 17.04 8.88 -12.36
N ALA A 721 18.08 8.83 -11.53
CA ALA A 721 19.44 8.53 -11.96
C ALA A 721 19.65 7.02 -12.22
N GLY A 722 18.82 6.18 -11.62
CA GLY A 722 18.89 4.74 -11.76
C GLY A 722 18.58 4.28 -13.19
N SER A 723 19.48 3.48 -13.77
CA SER A 723 19.36 2.94 -15.13
C SER A 723 18.56 1.66 -15.26
N SER A 724 17.92 1.20 -14.16
CA SER A 724 17.20 -0.07 -14.14
C SER A 724 15.95 -0.06 -15.01
N ASP A 725 15.85 -1.02 -15.93
CA ASP A 725 14.69 -1.19 -16.81
C ASP A 725 13.48 -1.82 -16.13
N VAL A 726 13.61 -2.25 -14.89
CA VAL A 726 12.59 -2.98 -14.13
C VAL A 726 12.03 -2.21 -12.94
N LYS A 727 12.56 -1.00 -12.70
CA LYS A 727 12.10 -0.14 -11.61
C LYS A 727 10.65 0.28 -11.83
N TRP A 728 9.93 0.38 -10.75
CA TRP A 728 8.57 0.88 -10.78
C TRP A 728 8.53 2.33 -11.27
N PRO A 729 7.49 2.74 -12.00
CA PRO A 729 7.44 4.06 -12.62
C PRO A 729 7.24 5.17 -11.58
N ALA A 730 7.58 6.39 -11.97
CA ALA A 730 7.44 7.60 -11.16
C ALA A 730 5.99 7.86 -10.70
N TYR A 731 5.00 7.24 -11.32
CA TYR A 731 3.59 7.22 -10.87
C TYR A 731 3.44 6.82 -9.40
N TRP A 732 4.28 5.92 -8.89
CA TRP A 732 4.22 5.44 -7.51
C TRP A 732 5.00 6.29 -6.53
N ASP A 733 5.74 7.30 -7.02
CA ASP A 733 6.57 8.15 -6.17
C ASP A 733 5.75 8.84 -5.05
N GLY A 734 6.23 8.73 -3.82
CA GLY A 734 5.58 9.24 -2.63
C GLY A 734 4.38 8.44 -2.13
N LYS A 735 4.03 7.32 -2.76
CA LYS A 735 2.95 6.46 -2.28
C LYS A 735 3.45 5.47 -1.24
N TRP A 736 2.70 5.36 -0.16
CA TRP A 736 2.95 4.49 0.97
C TRP A 736 2.26 3.14 0.77
N PHE A 737 3.00 2.06 0.91
CA PHE A 737 2.49 0.71 0.73
C PHE A 737 1.95 0.16 2.05
N VAL A 738 0.72 -0.29 2.08
CA VAL A 738 0.04 -0.85 3.24
C VAL A 738 -0.58 -2.19 2.88
N GLY A 739 -0.49 -3.16 3.78
CA GLY A 739 -1.03 -4.49 3.56
C GLY A 739 -1.48 -5.17 4.85
N ASP A 740 -2.00 -6.37 4.70
CA ASP A 740 -2.41 -7.21 5.81
C ASP A 740 -1.78 -8.60 5.69
N PHE A 741 -1.51 -9.23 6.83
CA PHE A 741 -0.90 -10.56 6.86
C PHE A 741 -1.87 -11.66 6.42
N TYR A 742 -3.09 -11.65 6.97
CA TYR A 742 -4.03 -12.71 6.70
C TYR A 742 -4.82 -12.50 5.42
N ASP A 743 -4.95 -13.62 4.67
CA ASP A 743 -5.87 -13.85 3.58
C ASP A 743 -5.55 -13.23 2.20
N ALA A 744 -5.74 -14.05 1.18
CA ALA A 744 -5.57 -13.73 -0.22
C ALA A 744 -6.49 -12.61 -0.74
N ASP A 745 -7.61 -12.34 -0.06
CA ASP A 745 -8.53 -11.26 -0.43
C ASP A 745 -8.28 -9.94 0.30
N GLN A 746 -7.26 -9.89 1.15
CA GLN A 746 -7.00 -8.75 2.01
C GLN A 746 -6.24 -7.60 1.33
N PRO A 747 -6.33 -6.39 1.88
CA PRO A 747 -5.80 -5.20 1.23
C PRO A 747 -4.28 -5.24 1.08
N ARG A 748 -3.85 -5.02 -0.17
CA ARG A 748 -2.51 -4.59 -0.53
C ARG A 748 -2.69 -3.35 -1.38
N ASN A 749 -2.31 -2.22 -0.83
CA ASN A 749 -2.65 -0.93 -1.41
C ASN A 749 -1.45 0.02 -1.38
N ALA A 750 -1.41 0.90 -2.35
CA ALA A 750 -0.59 2.09 -2.30
C ALA A 750 -1.48 3.28 -1.92
N VAL A 751 -1.06 4.03 -0.93
CA VAL A 751 -1.80 5.14 -0.37
C VAL A 751 -1.02 6.44 -0.58
N LEU A 752 -1.66 7.43 -1.16
CA LEU A 752 -1.12 8.78 -1.24
C LEU A 752 -1.68 9.60 -0.07
N MET A 753 -0.79 10.01 0.84
CA MET A 753 -1.14 10.91 1.94
C MET A 753 -1.12 12.37 1.47
N ASP A 754 -2.00 13.19 2.00
CA ASP A 754 -1.94 14.64 1.76
C ASP A 754 -0.72 15.22 2.50
N PRO A 755 0.28 15.78 1.81
CA PRO A 755 1.46 16.34 2.45
C PRO A 755 1.16 17.51 3.41
N ARG A 756 0.02 18.17 3.26
CA ARG A 756 -0.42 19.26 4.16
C ARG A 756 -1.00 18.72 5.46
N THR A 757 -1.44 17.46 5.46
CA THR A 757 -2.01 16.75 6.61
C THR A 757 -1.16 15.54 7.00
N GLN A 758 0.04 15.44 6.45
CA GLN A 758 1.03 14.45 6.89
C GLN A 758 1.34 14.69 8.36
N GLY A 759 1.09 13.68 9.15
CA GLY A 759 1.23 13.75 10.59
C GLY A 759 -0.06 13.35 11.29
N ASP A 760 -0.17 13.81 12.49
CA ASP A 760 -1.20 13.42 13.42
C ASP A 760 -2.61 13.72 12.90
N GLY A 761 -3.36 12.66 12.57
CA GLY A 761 -4.75 12.77 12.11
C GLY A 761 -4.92 13.08 10.63
N GLY A 762 -3.86 13.11 9.83
CA GLY A 762 -3.95 13.25 8.38
C GLY A 762 -4.66 12.06 7.74
N LEU A 763 -5.53 12.31 6.77
CA LEU A 763 -6.25 11.28 6.03
C LEU A 763 -5.60 11.03 4.66
N PRO A 764 -5.68 9.82 4.13
CA PRO A 764 -5.22 9.55 2.78
C PRO A 764 -6.05 10.34 1.76
N VAL A 765 -5.38 10.91 0.77
CA VAL A 765 -6.04 11.59 -0.36
C VAL A 765 -6.57 10.57 -1.34
N HIS A 766 -5.73 9.61 -1.67
CA HIS A 766 -6.01 8.62 -2.71
C HIS A 766 -5.35 7.29 -2.36
N SER A 767 -5.87 6.24 -2.96
CA SER A 767 -5.35 4.90 -2.72
C SER A 767 -5.75 3.94 -3.81
N GLU A 768 -4.89 2.99 -4.06
CA GLU A 768 -5.01 2.03 -5.15
C GLU A 768 -4.77 0.61 -4.68
N SER A 769 -5.57 -0.32 -5.17
CA SER A 769 -5.39 -1.73 -4.89
C SER A 769 -4.23 -2.30 -5.72
N LEU A 770 -3.30 -2.96 -5.05
CA LEU A 770 -2.16 -3.64 -5.67
C LEU A 770 -2.43 -5.13 -5.97
N LYS A 771 -3.64 -5.63 -5.74
CA LYS A 771 -3.97 -7.07 -5.84
C LYS A 771 -3.63 -7.70 -7.19
N LYS A 772 -3.70 -6.93 -8.27
CA LYS A 772 -3.38 -7.42 -9.63
C LYS A 772 -1.92 -7.27 -10.00
N ILE A 773 -1.21 -6.37 -9.32
CA ILE A 773 0.22 -6.12 -9.51
C ILE A 773 1.04 -7.07 -8.62
N VAL A 774 0.63 -7.19 -7.37
CA VAL A 774 1.18 -8.12 -6.38
C VAL A 774 0.19 -9.28 -6.27
N PRO A 775 0.37 -10.36 -7.04
CA PRO A 775 -0.63 -11.40 -7.17
C PRO A 775 -0.88 -12.11 -5.85
N VAL A 776 -2.13 -12.43 -5.58
CA VAL A 776 -2.60 -13.06 -4.35
C VAL A 776 -3.27 -14.39 -4.66
N GLY A 777 -3.33 -15.30 -3.69
CA GLY A 777 -4.06 -16.55 -3.79
C GLY A 777 -3.19 -17.80 -3.95
N ASN A 778 -3.74 -18.87 -4.54
CA ASN A 778 -3.06 -20.16 -4.58
C ASN A 778 -1.76 -20.17 -5.39
N ASP A 779 -1.71 -19.40 -6.48
CA ASP A 779 -0.55 -19.28 -7.38
C ASP A 779 0.26 -18.01 -7.13
N GLY A 780 -0.07 -17.23 -6.11
CA GLY A 780 0.57 -15.99 -5.74
C GLY A 780 0.97 -15.96 -4.27
N ILE A 781 1.13 -14.74 -3.77
CA ILE A 781 1.49 -14.46 -2.38
C ILE A 781 0.31 -14.78 -1.49
N LYS A 782 0.52 -15.63 -0.50
CA LYS A 782 -0.55 -16.09 0.39
C LYS A 782 -0.73 -15.17 1.59
N ASN A 783 0.31 -15.02 2.38
CA ASN A 783 0.33 -14.17 3.56
C ASN A 783 1.50 -13.21 3.49
N LEU A 784 1.21 -11.92 3.42
CA LEU A 784 2.22 -10.87 3.35
C LEU A 784 2.96 -10.77 4.68
N MET A 785 4.27 -11.09 4.68
CA MET A 785 5.10 -10.97 5.88
C MET A 785 6.00 -9.74 5.88
N GLY A 786 6.37 -9.27 4.71
CA GLY A 786 7.18 -8.07 4.55
C GLY A 786 7.36 -7.73 3.08
N TRP A 787 7.67 -6.48 2.81
CA TRP A 787 7.97 -5.96 1.47
C TRP A 787 8.91 -4.76 1.54
N THR A 788 9.72 -4.60 0.52
CA THR A 788 10.66 -3.49 0.38
C THR A 788 11.00 -3.27 -1.09
N PHE A 789 11.42 -2.08 -1.47
CA PHE A 789 12.00 -1.85 -2.78
C PHE A 789 13.51 -2.09 -2.74
N GLY A 790 14.01 -2.76 -3.77
CA GLY A 790 15.44 -2.94 -3.95
C GLY A 790 16.10 -1.77 -4.67
N PRO A 791 17.44 -1.75 -4.75
CA PRO A 791 18.19 -0.72 -5.46
C PRO A 791 17.94 -0.74 -6.98
N ASP A 792 17.38 -1.82 -7.50
CA ASP A 792 16.89 -1.93 -8.88
C ASP A 792 15.50 -1.30 -9.08
N GLY A 793 14.89 -0.76 -8.04
CA GLY A 793 13.54 -0.19 -8.04
C GLY A 793 12.42 -1.20 -8.22
N ALA A 794 12.69 -2.51 -8.15
CA ALA A 794 11.68 -3.56 -8.10
C ALA A 794 11.19 -3.77 -6.66
N LEU A 795 9.94 -4.22 -6.52
CA LEU A 795 9.37 -4.56 -5.23
C LEU A 795 9.70 -6.01 -4.87
N TYR A 796 10.31 -6.23 -3.70
CA TYR A 796 10.53 -7.54 -3.12
C TYR A 796 9.51 -7.82 -2.03
N VAL A 797 8.93 -9.03 -2.04
CA VAL A 797 7.86 -9.42 -1.11
C VAL A 797 8.20 -10.75 -0.46
N LEU A 798 8.10 -10.80 0.85
CA LEU A 798 8.27 -12.02 1.64
C LEU A 798 6.90 -12.60 1.96
N ASP A 799 6.64 -13.79 1.44
CA ASP A 799 5.40 -14.55 1.63
C ASP A 799 5.59 -15.60 2.72
N TYR A 800 4.75 -15.55 3.74
CA TYR A 800 4.79 -16.52 4.83
C TYR A 800 4.26 -17.91 4.42
N GLY A 801 3.44 -17.98 3.38
CA GLY A 801 2.73 -19.21 3.04
C GLY A 801 1.41 -19.33 3.78
N ARG A 802 1.07 -20.51 4.31
CA ARG A 802 -0.19 -20.75 5.02
C ARG A 802 -0.03 -20.74 6.53
N GLY A 803 -1.08 -20.25 7.18
CA GLY A 803 -1.19 -20.28 8.64
C GLY A 803 -0.30 -19.26 9.35
N PHE A 804 -0.21 -19.41 10.65
CA PHE A 804 0.69 -18.69 11.54
C PHE A 804 1.27 -19.68 12.53
N PHE A 805 2.50 -19.53 12.98
CA PHE A 805 3.26 -20.49 13.76
C PHE A 805 3.48 -21.86 13.07
N THR A 806 3.49 -21.87 11.76
CA THR A 806 3.75 -23.09 10.98
C THR A 806 4.73 -22.83 9.88
N SER A 807 5.67 -23.76 9.67
CA SER A 807 6.52 -23.77 8.48
C SER A 807 5.72 -24.25 7.27
N ASP A 808 5.74 -23.51 6.18
CA ASP A 808 5.07 -23.91 4.94
C ASP A 808 6.09 -23.93 3.78
N ALA A 809 6.11 -25.04 3.04
CA ALA A 809 6.92 -25.18 1.82
C ALA A 809 6.55 -24.15 0.72
N ARG A 810 5.44 -23.45 0.87
CA ARG A 810 5.03 -22.37 -0.04
C ARG A 810 5.54 -21.00 0.35
N SER A 811 6.10 -20.85 1.55
CA SER A 811 6.78 -19.60 1.91
C SER A 811 7.82 -19.25 0.85
N ALA A 812 7.91 -17.98 0.47
CA ALA A 812 8.69 -17.58 -0.67
C ALA A 812 9.17 -16.13 -0.59
N LEU A 813 10.27 -15.87 -1.28
CA LEU A 813 10.68 -14.53 -1.69
C LEU A 813 10.20 -14.30 -3.12
N TRP A 814 9.49 -13.19 -3.35
CA TRP A 814 8.99 -12.76 -4.65
C TRP A 814 9.65 -11.46 -5.06
N ARG A 815 9.76 -11.24 -6.37
CA ARG A 815 10.15 -9.96 -6.98
C ARG A 815 9.08 -9.52 -7.95
N VAL A 816 8.65 -8.26 -7.85
CA VAL A 816 7.66 -7.65 -8.76
C VAL A 816 8.34 -6.51 -9.50
N THR A 817 8.47 -6.68 -10.81
CA THR A 817 9.14 -5.75 -11.72
C THR A 817 8.14 -5.01 -12.57
N TYR A 818 8.46 -3.77 -12.97
CA TYR A 818 7.73 -3.06 -14.00
C TYR A 818 8.25 -3.44 -15.38
N THR A 819 7.36 -3.64 -16.34
CA THR A 819 7.68 -4.09 -17.71
C THR A 819 7.25 -3.09 -18.79
N GLY A 820 6.75 -1.91 -18.39
CA GLY A 820 6.18 -0.90 -19.30
C GLY A 820 7.17 -0.07 -20.09
N GLY A 821 8.47 -0.23 -19.90
CA GLY A 821 9.52 0.46 -20.67
C GLY A 821 10.47 1.27 -19.78
N GLY A 822 11.59 1.68 -20.37
CA GLY A 822 12.73 2.24 -19.70
C GLY A 822 12.51 3.58 -18.95
N PRO A 823 13.54 4.10 -18.29
CA PRO A 823 13.45 5.23 -17.35
C PRO A 823 12.94 6.51 -18.01
N THR A 824 12.06 7.22 -17.29
CA THR A 824 11.71 8.61 -17.61
C THR A 824 12.90 9.51 -17.25
N PRO A 825 13.46 10.33 -18.16
CA PRO A 825 14.65 11.11 -17.87
C PRO A 825 14.44 12.22 -16.83
N ALA A 826 15.52 12.52 -16.11
CA ALA A 826 15.65 13.44 -14.97
C ALA A 826 15.18 14.91 -15.19
N ALA A 827 14.94 15.36 -16.41
CA ALA A 827 14.61 16.77 -16.70
C ALA A 827 13.34 17.31 -16.02
N ASP A 828 12.51 16.42 -15.47
CA ASP A 828 11.21 16.79 -14.89
C ASP A 828 11.22 16.98 -13.36
N ARG A 829 12.31 16.65 -12.65
CA ARG A 829 12.41 16.80 -11.18
C ARG A 829 12.78 18.21 -10.69
N LEU A 830 13.41 19.01 -11.52
CA LEU A 830 13.92 20.34 -11.12
C LEU A 830 12.83 21.34 -10.65
N ALA A 831 11.55 21.00 -10.79
CA ALA A 831 10.43 21.85 -10.35
C ALA A 831 9.93 21.57 -8.93
N ARG A 832 10.41 20.54 -8.21
CA ARG A 832 9.92 20.17 -6.87
C ARG A 832 10.68 20.84 -5.71
N GLY A 833 11.76 21.53 -5.97
CA GLY A 833 12.71 21.98 -4.94
C GLY A 833 12.41 23.28 -4.24
N THR A 834 11.28 23.96 -4.50
CA THR A 834 10.96 25.24 -3.84
C THR A 834 9.45 25.41 -3.67
N GLN A 835 8.87 24.74 -2.70
CA GLN A 835 7.65 25.20 -2.02
C GLN A 835 7.64 24.72 -0.57
#